data_76f2fed0ed7374ad5cc7ca6760263c19
#
_entry.id   76f2fed0ed7374ad5cc7ca6760263c19
#
_cell.length_a   1.000
_cell.length_b   1.000
_cell.length_c   1.000
_cell.angle_alpha   90.00
_cell.angle_beta   90.00
_cell.angle_gamma   90.00
#
_symmetry.space_group_name_H-M   'P 1'
#
loop_
_entity.id
_entity.type
_entity.pdbx_description
1 polymer ?
#
loop_
_entity_poly.entity_id
_entity_poly.type
_entity_poly.pdbx_seq_one_letter_code
_entity_poly.pdbx_strand_id
1 'polypeptide(L)'
;MEHQKTHYHSGGIRVLEDLMDSDRLNSLIARTEKPTRFMGGELNMRMKPDAEFKFALCFPDTYEIGMSHLGSRIIYNVLNNREDTFCERAYAPWVDMEALLRENSEKLFSLETKRPLDEFDIIGFSLLYEMCYTNILTMLELSGIPFLSKDRGEDAPLIVAGGPCVCNSEPIADIMDVLFFGDGEELNNDFMDVYASCRHRGLNKHDMLVELSKIEGIYIPSFYEPTYGNDSFASLRKLEPAAPDRIKRRIVHDLDLAEFTGDLVVPYMSIVHDRIALELFRGCTRGCRFCQAGFIYRPVRERRMKTLLDFADKQIKCTGYDEISLFSLSSGDYSEIHEMVPTILDRYKDDRVSVSLPSLRIDSFIKDDLKKIQSVRKTGLTLAPEAGTQRLRDVINKGVNEDDLLRAVGDAFRSGWHGVKLYFMIGLPTETDEDILGIAELARKVSREFYSMPKEMRGKGLRCTVSASTFVPKSFTPFQWEPQISTDEVLRRQALLRSALKGIRGVEFNCHFSETSRLEACFARGDRRLVSVLIGAYKRGARFDSWDEQFKKEAWDEAFMENGLSCEQYANRTIGIDEPLAWQHMDSLISMEYLKREYERSKQGIVTRDCRSGCNGCFGEHCKEYCNMHSSGSEETE
;
A
#
# COMPACT_ATOMS: atom_id res chain seq x y z
N MET A 1 -44.35 -45.94 31.51
CA MET A 1 -44.24 -44.59 32.06
C MET A 1 -42.84 -44.43 32.62
N GLU A 2 -41.92 -43.96 31.82
CA GLU A 2 -40.59 -43.55 32.29
C GLU A 2 -40.00 -42.51 31.31
N HIS A 3 -39.84 -41.34 31.86
CA HIS A 3 -38.88 -40.25 31.61
C HIS A 3 -38.44 -39.89 30.17
N GLN A 4 -39.22 -39.04 29.53
CA GLN A 4 -38.66 -37.96 28.73
C GLN A 4 -38.38 -36.78 29.68
N LYS A 5 -37.13 -36.56 30.06
CA LYS A 5 -36.66 -35.35 30.70
C LYS A 5 -35.44 -34.80 29.91
N THR A 6 -35.58 -33.57 29.49
CA THR A 6 -34.56 -32.54 29.41
C THR A 6 -33.50 -32.58 28.30
N HIS A 7 -33.79 -31.82 27.24
CA HIS A 7 -32.78 -31.16 26.43
C HIS A 7 -33.15 -29.70 26.09
N TYR A 8 -33.89 -29.01 26.98
CA TYR A 8 -34.32 -27.61 26.74
C TYR A 8 -33.51 -26.55 27.49
N HIS A 9 -32.50 -26.90 28.29
CA HIS A 9 -31.83 -25.90 29.15
C HIS A 9 -30.47 -25.37 28.65
N SER A 10 -29.78 -26.04 27.73
CA SER A 10 -28.48 -25.54 27.27
C SER A 10 -28.58 -24.53 26.11
N GLY A 11 -29.57 -24.66 25.24
CA GLY A 11 -29.77 -23.73 24.14
C GLY A 11 -30.26 -22.34 24.56
N GLY A 12 -31.16 -22.29 25.55
CA GLY A 12 -31.71 -21.02 26.05
C GLY A 12 -30.72 -20.15 26.83
N ILE A 13 -29.79 -20.77 27.55
CA ILE A 13 -28.75 -20.06 28.30
C ILE A 13 -27.74 -19.46 27.32
N ARG A 14 -27.31 -20.22 26.30
CA ARG A 14 -26.36 -19.76 25.26
C ARG A 14 -26.92 -18.58 24.45
N VAL A 15 -28.19 -18.62 24.07
CA VAL A 15 -28.86 -17.49 23.36
C VAL A 15 -28.99 -16.26 24.25
N LEU A 16 -29.17 -16.40 25.57
CA LEU A 16 -29.21 -15.27 26.49
C LEU A 16 -27.82 -14.69 26.75
N GLU A 17 -26.79 -15.52 26.85
CA GLU A 17 -25.38 -15.09 26.93
C GLU A 17 -24.96 -14.34 25.68
N ASP A 18 -25.21 -14.87 24.49
CA ASP A 18 -24.93 -14.23 23.20
C ASP A 18 -25.65 -12.87 23.05
N LEU A 19 -26.89 -12.74 23.51
CA LEU A 19 -27.65 -11.47 23.50
C LEU A 19 -27.07 -10.46 24.51
N MET A 20 -26.68 -10.89 25.70
CA MET A 20 -26.09 -10.02 26.73
C MET A 20 -24.70 -9.52 26.31
N ASP A 21 -23.88 -10.38 25.67
CA ASP A 21 -22.56 -10.00 25.13
C ASP A 21 -22.70 -9.02 23.96
N SER A 22 -23.69 -9.21 23.08
CA SER A 22 -24.01 -8.29 22.00
C SER A 22 -24.42 -6.90 22.53
N ASP A 23 -25.26 -6.83 23.57
CA ASP A 23 -25.70 -5.57 24.17
C ASP A 23 -24.54 -4.83 24.85
N ARG A 24 -23.63 -5.57 25.52
CA ARG A 24 -22.43 -5.02 26.14
C ARG A 24 -21.50 -4.43 25.09
N LEU A 25 -21.15 -5.17 24.02
CA LEU A 25 -20.29 -4.70 22.95
C LEU A 25 -20.90 -3.48 22.23
N ASN A 26 -22.19 -3.50 21.94
CA ASN A 26 -22.90 -2.36 21.34
C ASN A 26 -22.84 -1.12 22.23
N SER A 27 -22.91 -1.29 23.56
CA SER A 27 -22.73 -0.19 24.51
C SER A 27 -21.32 0.41 24.47
N LEU A 28 -20.26 -0.41 24.28
CA LEU A 28 -18.90 0.08 24.12
C LEU A 28 -18.74 0.83 22.78
N ILE A 29 -19.24 0.25 21.70
CA ILE A 29 -19.23 0.88 20.36
C ILE A 29 -19.89 2.27 20.41
N ALA A 30 -21.04 2.40 21.07
CA ALA A 30 -21.78 3.66 21.18
C ALA A 30 -21.00 4.76 21.95
N ARG A 31 -20.00 4.41 22.75
CA ARG A 31 -19.16 5.34 23.52
C ARG A 31 -17.96 5.86 22.73
N THR A 32 -17.65 5.28 21.56
CA THR A 32 -16.52 5.72 20.71
C THR A 32 -16.83 7.01 19.99
N GLU A 33 -15.79 7.73 19.58
CA GLU A 33 -15.90 8.96 18.78
C GLU A 33 -16.63 8.71 17.44
N LYS A 34 -16.39 7.55 16.82
CA LYS A 34 -17.00 7.14 15.56
C LYS A 34 -17.52 5.70 15.61
N PRO A 35 -18.73 5.48 16.17
CA PRO A 35 -19.32 4.15 16.31
C PRO A 35 -19.41 3.37 14.99
N THR A 36 -19.63 4.07 13.88
CA THR A 36 -19.76 3.48 12.53
C THR A 36 -18.52 2.70 12.06
N ARG A 37 -17.35 2.95 12.65
CA ARG A 37 -16.13 2.15 12.40
C ARG A 37 -16.28 0.67 12.80
N PHE A 38 -17.19 0.39 13.76
CA PHE A 38 -17.30 -0.90 14.42
C PHE A 38 -18.68 -1.56 14.29
N MET A 39 -19.62 -0.90 13.60
CA MET A 39 -21.01 -1.40 13.53
C MET A 39 -21.16 -2.65 12.67
N GLY A 40 -20.49 -2.72 11.50
CA GLY A 40 -20.78 -3.72 10.47
C GLY A 40 -22.21 -3.57 9.90
N GLY A 41 -22.67 -4.57 9.16
CA GLY A 41 -24.01 -4.56 8.57
C GLY A 41 -24.15 -3.66 7.33
N GLU A 42 -23.04 -3.27 6.73
CA GLU A 42 -23.02 -2.40 5.55
C GLU A 42 -23.68 -3.06 4.34
N LEU A 43 -24.21 -2.24 3.43
CA LEU A 43 -24.76 -2.72 2.17
C LEU A 43 -23.71 -3.57 1.41
N ASN A 44 -24.13 -4.71 0.87
CA ASN A 44 -23.30 -5.70 0.16
C ASN A 44 -22.26 -6.43 1.04
N MET A 45 -22.31 -6.29 2.35
CA MET A 45 -21.51 -7.13 3.26
C MET A 45 -21.84 -8.59 3.04
N ARG A 46 -20.82 -9.45 2.95
CA ARG A 46 -21.00 -10.90 2.77
C ARG A 46 -21.26 -11.58 4.11
N MET A 47 -22.18 -12.56 4.13
CA MET A 47 -22.48 -13.37 5.32
C MET A 47 -22.48 -14.85 4.92
N LYS A 48 -21.56 -15.64 5.50
CA LYS A 48 -21.38 -17.07 5.24
C LYS A 48 -21.03 -17.81 6.56
N PRO A 49 -21.85 -17.71 7.61
CA PRO A 49 -21.50 -18.21 8.95
C PRO A 49 -21.23 -19.73 8.96
N ASP A 50 -21.80 -20.49 8.03
CA ASP A 50 -21.67 -21.94 7.93
C ASP A 50 -20.47 -22.41 7.10
N ALA A 51 -19.66 -21.48 6.52
CA ALA A 51 -18.44 -21.87 5.81
C ALA A 51 -17.47 -22.57 6.75
N GLU A 52 -16.73 -23.54 6.22
CA GLU A 52 -15.84 -24.39 7.00
C GLU A 52 -14.70 -23.62 7.65
N PHE A 53 -14.06 -22.73 6.87
CA PHE A 53 -12.90 -21.95 7.32
C PHE A 53 -13.25 -20.48 7.52
N LYS A 54 -12.73 -19.92 8.61
CA LYS A 54 -12.92 -18.52 8.99
C LYS A 54 -11.61 -17.74 8.78
N PHE A 55 -11.66 -16.73 7.93
CA PHE A 55 -10.53 -15.87 7.61
C PHE A 55 -10.80 -14.43 8.09
N ALA A 56 -9.99 -13.90 9.01
CA ALA A 56 -10.05 -12.49 9.39
C ALA A 56 -9.11 -11.67 8.50
N LEU A 57 -9.65 -10.84 7.61
CA LEU A 57 -8.88 -9.90 6.82
C LEU A 57 -8.68 -8.61 7.61
N CYS A 58 -7.49 -8.48 8.16
CA CYS A 58 -7.10 -7.41 9.05
C CYS A 58 -6.37 -6.28 8.30
N PHE A 59 -6.81 -5.06 8.52
CA PHE A 59 -6.12 -3.88 8.05
C PHE A 59 -5.55 -3.11 9.24
N PRO A 60 -4.21 -2.97 9.37
CA PRO A 60 -3.58 -2.40 10.56
C PRO A 60 -3.58 -0.85 10.56
N ASP A 61 -4.70 -0.26 10.25
CA ASP A 61 -5.03 1.16 10.36
C ASP A 61 -6.55 1.31 10.55
N THR A 62 -7.05 2.54 10.63
CA THR A 62 -8.45 2.82 10.87
C THR A 62 -9.36 2.33 9.74
N TYR A 63 -10.65 2.16 10.04
CA TYR A 63 -11.69 1.76 9.09
C TYR A 63 -11.69 2.61 7.82
N GLU A 64 -11.56 3.95 7.94
CA GLU A 64 -11.61 4.87 6.79
C GLU A 64 -10.47 4.63 5.81
N ILE A 65 -9.28 4.28 6.30
CA ILE A 65 -8.12 3.95 5.47
C ILE A 65 -8.31 2.56 4.85
N GLY A 66 -8.64 1.56 5.66
CA GLY A 66 -8.77 0.17 5.21
C GLY A 66 -9.91 -0.03 4.22
N MET A 67 -11.07 0.58 4.45
CA MET A 67 -12.20 0.55 3.50
C MET A 67 -11.92 1.27 2.19
N SER A 68 -10.93 2.18 2.17
CA SER A 68 -10.49 2.86 0.95
C SER A 68 -9.49 2.05 0.12
N HIS A 69 -8.94 0.96 0.68
CA HIS A 69 -7.88 0.19 0.06
C HIS A 69 -8.43 -0.83 -0.94
N LEU A 70 -8.11 -0.63 -2.24
CA LEU A 70 -8.61 -1.49 -3.33
C LEU A 70 -8.15 -2.95 -3.18
N GLY A 71 -6.89 -3.18 -2.81
CA GLY A 71 -6.34 -4.55 -2.63
C GLY A 71 -7.12 -5.35 -1.58
N SER A 72 -7.45 -4.76 -0.43
CA SER A 72 -8.26 -5.45 0.59
C SER A 72 -9.68 -5.76 0.09
N ARG A 73 -10.29 -4.87 -0.72
CA ARG A 73 -11.59 -5.14 -1.34
C ARG A 73 -11.53 -6.31 -2.33
N ILE A 74 -10.45 -6.42 -3.10
CA ILE A 74 -10.21 -7.55 -4.02
C ILE A 74 -10.06 -8.83 -3.23
N ILE A 75 -9.19 -8.88 -2.21
CA ILE A 75 -8.96 -10.09 -1.41
C ILE A 75 -10.22 -10.51 -0.65
N TYR A 76 -10.98 -9.56 -0.10
CA TYR A 76 -12.28 -9.84 0.52
C TYR A 76 -13.24 -10.53 -0.44
N ASN A 77 -13.29 -10.07 -1.70
CA ASN A 77 -14.12 -10.69 -2.74
C ASN A 77 -13.60 -12.08 -3.13
N VAL A 78 -12.30 -12.23 -3.37
CA VAL A 78 -11.65 -13.51 -3.72
C VAL A 78 -11.98 -14.58 -2.68
N LEU A 79 -11.73 -14.29 -1.41
CA LEU A 79 -11.95 -15.23 -0.32
C LEU A 79 -13.44 -15.54 -0.09
N ASN A 80 -14.32 -14.54 -0.26
CA ASN A 80 -15.76 -14.75 -0.10
C ASN A 80 -16.45 -15.38 -1.32
N ASN A 81 -15.79 -15.45 -2.49
CA ASN A 81 -16.30 -16.22 -3.64
C ASN A 81 -16.06 -17.72 -3.49
N ARG A 82 -15.15 -18.15 -2.61
CA ARG A 82 -14.97 -19.57 -2.24
C ARG A 82 -16.18 -20.07 -1.47
N GLU A 83 -16.60 -21.31 -1.69
CA GLU A 83 -17.72 -21.92 -0.94
C GLU A 83 -17.32 -22.29 0.50
N ASP A 84 -16.06 -22.73 0.67
CA ASP A 84 -15.52 -23.26 1.92
C ASP A 84 -15.02 -22.17 2.90
N THR A 85 -14.86 -20.92 2.45
CA THR A 85 -14.22 -19.84 3.23
C THR A 85 -15.18 -18.71 3.50
N PHE A 86 -15.21 -18.21 4.73
CA PHE A 86 -15.84 -16.96 5.12
C PHE A 86 -14.78 -15.96 5.55
N CYS A 87 -14.64 -14.90 4.78
CA CYS A 87 -13.73 -13.79 5.05
C CYS A 87 -14.48 -12.65 5.73
N GLU A 88 -14.05 -12.28 6.94
CA GLU A 88 -14.57 -11.18 7.73
C GLU A 88 -13.50 -10.09 7.86
N ARG A 89 -13.93 -8.81 7.98
CA ARG A 89 -13.02 -7.67 8.07
C ARG A 89 -12.77 -7.26 9.51
N ALA A 90 -11.52 -6.87 9.79
CA ALA A 90 -11.17 -6.22 11.05
C ALA A 90 -10.18 -5.06 10.81
N TYR A 91 -10.27 -4.02 11.60
CA TYR A 91 -9.44 -2.82 11.51
C TYR A 91 -8.78 -2.54 12.85
N ALA A 92 -7.62 -1.86 12.82
CA ALA A 92 -7.00 -1.41 14.06
C ALA A 92 -7.95 -0.44 14.78
N PRO A 93 -8.29 -0.71 16.05
CA PRO A 93 -9.17 0.16 16.81
C PRO A 93 -8.44 1.45 17.14
N TRP A 94 -9.09 2.60 16.89
CA TRP A 94 -8.55 3.89 17.32
C TRP A 94 -8.38 3.92 18.83
N VAL A 95 -7.58 4.85 19.34
CA VAL A 95 -7.18 4.91 20.76
C VAL A 95 -8.33 4.89 21.77
N ASP A 96 -9.49 5.43 21.42
CA ASP A 96 -10.69 5.43 22.26
C ASP A 96 -11.31 4.03 22.39
N MET A 97 -11.44 3.30 21.27
CA MET A 97 -11.95 1.92 21.27
C MET A 97 -10.91 0.96 21.88
N GLU A 98 -9.60 1.14 21.60
CA GLU A 98 -8.55 0.37 22.25
C GLU A 98 -8.67 0.46 23.78
N ALA A 99 -8.82 1.68 24.32
CA ALA A 99 -8.99 1.90 25.75
C ALA A 99 -10.23 1.19 26.29
N LEU A 100 -11.37 1.30 25.61
CA LEU A 100 -12.62 0.64 26.01
C LEU A 100 -12.50 -0.89 26.03
N LEU A 101 -11.88 -1.49 25.02
CA LEU A 101 -11.64 -2.93 24.98
C LEU A 101 -10.77 -3.38 26.17
N ARG A 102 -9.67 -2.66 26.44
CA ARG A 102 -8.77 -2.96 27.58
C ARG A 102 -9.46 -2.83 28.93
N GLU A 103 -10.17 -1.73 29.16
CA GLU A 103 -10.89 -1.46 30.43
C GLU A 103 -11.95 -2.52 30.73
N ASN A 104 -12.59 -3.07 29.71
CA ASN A 104 -13.67 -4.03 29.86
C ASN A 104 -13.22 -5.48 29.65
N SER A 105 -11.93 -5.73 29.41
CA SER A 105 -11.38 -7.07 29.08
C SER A 105 -12.07 -7.73 27.88
N GLU A 106 -12.50 -6.91 26.92
CA GLU A 106 -13.09 -7.37 25.67
C GLU A 106 -12.02 -7.59 24.62
N LYS A 107 -12.20 -8.63 23.81
CA LYS A 107 -11.30 -8.93 22.68
C LYS A 107 -11.65 -8.08 21.46
N LEU A 108 -10.65 -7.87 20.58
CA LEU A 108 -10.88 -7.31 19.27
C LEU A 108 -11.70 -8.29 18.41
N PHE A 109 -12.61 -7.75 17.62
CA PHE A 109 -13.61 -8.51 16.88
C PHE A 109 -13.69 -8.11 15.40
N SER A 110 -14.26 -9.01 14.59
CA SER A 110 -14.58 -8.76 13.17
C SER A 110 -15.83 -7.85 13.01
N LEU A 111 -16.00 -7.27 11.82
CA LEU A 111 -17.19 -6.43 11.54
C LEU A 111 -18.44 -7.25 11.19
N GLU A 112 -18.30 -8.37 10.51
CA GLU A 112 -19.41 -9.16 9.99
C GLU A 112 -20.20 -9.82 11.13
N THR A 113 -19.55 -10.66 11.93
CA THR A 113 -20.22 -11.45 12.97
C THR A 113 -19.92 -11.00 14.39
N LYS A 114 -19.03 -9.99 14.58
CA LYS A 114 -18.50 -9.60 15.90
C LYS A 114 -17.71 -10.72 16.59
N ARG A 115 -17.22 -11.68 15.84
CA ARG A 115 -16.40 -12.79 16.34
C ARG A 115 -15.05 -12.27 16.85
N PRO A 116 -14.59 -12.69 18.04
CA PRO A 116 -13.22 -12.44 18.50
C PRO A 116 -12.19 -12.99 17.53
N LEU A 117 -11.08 -12.27 17.31
CA LEU A 117 -10.11 -12.66 16.27
C LEU A 117 -9.38 -13.97 16.58
N ASP A 118 -9.23 -14.36 17.83
CA ASP A 118 -8.62 -15.63 18.22
C ASP A 118 -9.49 -16.88 17.91
N GLU A 119 -10.74 -16.68 17.49
CA GLU A 119 -11.64 -17.75 17.04
C GLU A 119 -11.62 -17.99 15.52
N PHE A 120 -10.72 -17.30 14.80
CA PHE A 120 -10.52 -17.51 13.37
C PHE A 120 -9.45 -18.60 13.12
N ASP A 121 -9.53 -19.26 11.96
CA ASP A 121 -8.50 -20.20 11.53
C ASP A 121 -7.26 -19.45 11.03
N ILE A 122 -7.48 -18.33 10.34
CA ILE A 122 -6.43 -17.52 9.70
C ILE A 122 -6.71 -16.04 9.98
N ILE A 123 -5.64 -15.31 10.30
CA ILE A 123 -5.66 -13.84 10.44
C ILE A 123 -4.66 -13.27 9.43
N GLY A 124 -5.17 -12.58 8.40
CA GLY A 124 -4.38 -12.03 7.31
C GLY A 124 -4.25 -10.52 7.37
N PHE A 125 -3.02 -9.99 7.44
CA PHE A 125 -2.74 -8.57 7.48
C PHE A 125 -2.37 -8.00 6.12
N SER A 126 -2.94 -6.82 5.77
CA SER A 126 -2.54 -6.04 4.61
C SER A 126 -1.40 -5.09 4.98
N LEU A 127 -0.18 -5.35 4.48
CA LEU A 127 1.04 -4.59 4.80
C LEU A 127 1.34 -3.56 3.70
N LEU A 128 0.77 -2.36 3.83
CA LEU A 128 0.96 -1.28 2.86
C LEU A 128 2.10 -0.33 3.20
N TYR A 129 2.38 -0.17 4.47
CA TYR A 129 3.27 0.86 4.99
C TYR A 129 3.91 0.40 6.31
N GLU A 130 5.20 0.59 6.47
CA GLU A 130 5.95 0.10 7.62
C GLU A 130 5.49 0.73 8.95
N MET A 131 4.95 1.96 8.89
CA MET A 131 4.47 2.67 10.10
C MET A 131 3.15 2.12 10.67
N CYS A 132 2.60 1.05 10.11
CA CYS A 132 1.46 0.35 10.69
C CYS A 132 1.85 -0.89 11.52
N TYR A 133 3.13 -1.22 11.66
CA TYR A 133 3.57 -2.45 12.32
C TYR A 133 3.20 -2.52 13.81
N THR A 134 3.24 -1.40 14.54
CA THR A 134 2.76 -1.36 15.94
C THR A 134 1.27 -1.66 16.07
N ASN A 135 0.47 -1.30 15.07
CA ASN A 135 -0.96 -1.60 15.06
C ASN A 135 -1.24 -3.10 14.90
N ILE A 136 -0.36 -3.86 14.21
CA ILE A 136 -0.43 -5.33 14.16
C ILE A 136 -0.31 -5.89 15.58
N LEU A 137 0.67 -5.40 16.36
CA LEU A 137 0.85 -5.83 17.75
C LEU A 137 -0.37 -5.45 18.62
N THR A 138 -0.96 -4.26 18.40
CA THR A 138 -2.21 -3.87 19.06
C THR A 138 -3.33 -4.87 18.78
N MET A 139 -3.52 -5.24 17.51
CA MET A 139 -4.58 -6.16 17.10
C MET A 139 -4.35 -7.57 17.66
N LEU A 140 -3.12 -8.07 17.67
CA LEU A 140 -2.76 -9.37 18.25
C LEU A 140 -2.96 -9.38 19.77
N GLU A 141 -2.48 -8.35 20.50
CA GLU A 141 -2.61 -8.29 21.96
C GLU A 141 -4.09 -8.19 22.39
N LEU A 142 -4.88 -7.34 21.75
CA LEU A 142 -6.31 -7.22 22.04
C LEU A 142 -7.10 -8.50 21.70
N SER A 143 -6.53 -9.37 20.88
CA SER A 143 -7.09 -10.68 20.56
C SER A 143 -6.57 -11.79 21.47
N GLY A 144 -5.64 -11.50 22.39
CA GLY A 144 -5.01 -12.50 23.26
C GLY A 144 -4.06 -13.44 22.53
N ILE A 145 -3.53 -13.03 21.37
CA ILE A 145 -2.65 -13.85 20.52
C ILE A 145 -1.18 -13.46 20.77
N PRO A 146 -0.28 -14.41 21.05
CA PRO A 146 1.15 -14.13 21.22
C PRO A 146 1.76 -13.46 20.00
N PHE A 147 2.64 -12.47 20.21
CA PHE A 147 3.26 -11.73 19.12
C PHE A 147 4.13 -12.62 18.23
N LEU A 148 5.01 -13.42 18.83
CA LEU A 148 5.96 -14.22 18.08
C LEU A 148 5.33 -15.54 17.60
N SER A 149 5.59 -15.91 16.35
CA SER A 149 5.13 -17.16 15.74
C SER A 149 5.51 -18.39 16.56
N LYS A 150 6.73 -18.41 17.11
CA LYS A 150 7.23 -19.52 17.92
C LYS A 150 6.48 -19.73 19.26
N ASP A 151 5.79 -18.72 19.75
CA ASP A 151 5.05 -18.76 21.01
C ASP A 151 3.57 -19.16 20.81
N ARG A 152 3.14 -19.36 19.57
CA ARG A 152 1.78 -19.81 19.19
C ARG A 152 1.73 -21.32 18.99
N GLY A 153 0.80 -21.95 19.72
CA GLY A 153 0.57 -23.41 19.64
C GLY A 153 -0.13 -23.87 18.37
N GLU A 154 -0.39 -25.18 18.30
CA GLU A 154 -1.03 -25.84 17.16
C GLU A 154 -2.45 -25.34 16.86
N ASP A 155 -3.20 -24.98 17.90
CA ASP A 155 -4.59 -24.54 17.80
C ASP A 155 -4.74 -23.02 17.59
N ALA A 156 -3.63 -22.28 17.59
CA ALA A 156 -3.67 -20.84 17.35
C ALA A 156 -3.92 -20.52 15.88
N PRO A 157 -4.62 -19.41 15.56
CA PRO A 157 -4.76 -18.96 14.19
C PRO A 157 -3.41 -18.84 13.47
N LEU A 158 -3.37 -19.15 12.17
CA LEU A 158 -2.22 -18.80 11.34
C LEU A 158 -2.21 -17.29 11.10
N ILE A 159 -1.10 -16.65 11.45
CA ILE A 159 -0.91 -15.22 11.19
C ILE A 159 -0.20 -15.04 9.87
N VAL A 160 -0.91 -14.53 8.89
CA VAL A 160 -0.39 -14.35 7.53
C VAL A 160 -0.38 -12.87 7.14
N ALA A 161 0.45 -12.49 6.18
CA ALA A 161 0.46 -11.12 5.70
C ALA A 161 0.88 -11.02 4.24
N GLY A 162 0.34 -9.99 3.54
CA GLY A 162 0.65 -9.68 2.16
C GLY A 162 0.67 -8.17 1.91
N GLY A 163 1.23 -7.76 0.78
CA GLY A 163 1.32 -6.36 0.40
C GLY A 163 2.75 -5.91 0.09
N PRO A 164 2.96 -4.64 -0.32
CA PRO A 164 4.25 -4.17 -0.79
C PRO A 164 5.38 -4.23 0.26
N CYS A 165 5.08 -4.15 1.56
CA CYS A 165 6.10 -4.25 2.60
C CYS A 165 6.72 -5.66 2.69
N VAL A 166 6.08 -6.70 2.12
CA VAL A 166 6.68 -8.06 2.05
C VAL A 166 7.96 -8.08 1.21
N CYS A 167 8.20 -7.07 0.37
CA CYS A 167 9.48 -6.90 -0.33
C CYS A 167 10.69 -6.88 0.61
N ASN A 168 10.55 -6.36 1.82
CA ASN A 168 11.47 -6.55 2.93
C ASN A 168 10.68 -6.80 4.22
N SER A 169 10.33 -8.04 4.47
CA SER A 169 9.55 -8.45 5.63
C SER A 169 10.38 -8.85 6.85
N GLU A 170 11.71 -8.85 6.76
CA GLU A 170 12.56 -9.27 7.87
C GLU A 170 12.27 -8.51 9.18
N PRO A 171 11.97 -7.19 9.20
CA PRO A 171 11.63 -6.48 10.43
C PRO A 171 10.38 -6.97 11.18
N ILE A 172 9.53 -7.80 10.57
CA ILE A 172 8.34 -8.40 11.19
C ILE A 172 8.29 -9.92 11.03
N ALA A 173 9.35 -10.54 10.50
CA ALA A 173 9.37 -11.94 10.10
C ALA A 173 9.01 -12.89 11.25
N ASP A 174 9.53 -12.69 12.46
CA ASP A 174 9.25 -13.55 13.61
C ASP A 174 7.80 -13.43 14.15
N ILE A 175 7.04 -12.40 13.69
CA ILE A 175 5.65 -12.21 14.05
C ILE A 175 4.73 -13.02 13.13
N MET A 176 5.10 -13.23 11.87
CA MET A 176 4.29 -13.87 10.85
C MET A 176 4.56 -15.36 10.74
N ASP A 177 3.51 -16.16 10.55
CA ASP A 177 3.65 -17.57 10.20
C ASP A 177 3.90 -17.74 8.69
N VAL A 178 3.20 -16.94 7.87
CA VAL A 178 3.26 -16.99 6.40
C VAL A 178 3.25 -15.57 5.82
N LEU A 179 4.07 -15.33 4.81
CA LEU A 179 4.11 -14.07 4.06
C LEU A 179 3.84 -14.31 2.57
N PHE A 180 2.96 -13.49 1.99
CA PHE A 180 2.50 -13.57 0.61
C PHE A 180 3.23 -12.54 -0.24
N PHE A 181 4.08 -13.01 -1.16
CA PHE A 181 4.90 -12.16 -2.02
C PHE A 181 4.38 -12.16 -3.46
N GLY A 182 3.68 -11.12 -3.84
CA GLY A 182 3.15 -10.93 -5.18
C GLY A 182 1.67 -10.58 -5.23
N ASP A 183 1.05 -10.86 -6.37
CA ASP A 183 -0.38 -10.61 -6.60
C ASP A 183 -1.23 -11.63 -5.84
N GLY A 184 -2.25 -11.16 -5.13
CA GLY A 184 -2.98 -11.96 -4.16
C GLY A 184 -4.18 -12.75 -4.71
N GLU A 185 -4.67 -12.44 -5.91
CA GLU A 185 -5.93 -12.99 -6.42
C GLU A 185 -5.89 -14.52 -6.57
N GLU A 186 -4.85 -15.03 -7.24
CA GLU A 186 -4.66 -16.48 -7.40
C GLU A 186 -3.97 -17.08 -6.15
N LEU A 187 -3.01 -16.34 -5.56
CA LEU A 187 -2.21 -16.82 -4.44
C LEU A 187 -3.06 -17.15 -3.21
N ASN A 188 -4.09 -16.36 -2.91
CA ASN A 188 -5.01 -16.67 -1.80
C ASN A 188 -5.84 -17.93 -2.07
N ASN A 189 -6.26 -18.17 -3.31
CA ASN A 189 -6.97 -19.41 -3.66
C ASN A 189 -6.06 -20.62 -3.52
N ASP A 190 -4.85 -20.58 -4.10
CA ASP A 190 -3.86 -21.67 -3.98
C ASP A 190 -3.51 -21.95 -2.49
N PHE A 191 -3.35 -20.89 -1.69
CA PHE A 191 -3.11 -21.02 -0.26
C PHE A 191 -4.26 -21.70 0.47
N MET A 192 -5.50 -21.28 0.22
CA MET A 192 -6.68 -21.87 0.87
C MET A 192 -6.90 -23.32 0.45
N ASP A 193 -6.64 -23.69 -0.81
CA ASP A 193 -6.75 -25.06 -1.29
C ASP A 193 -5.76 -26.00 -0.57
N VAL A 194 -4.50 -25.56 -0.43
CA VAL A 194 -3.49 -26.34 0.30
C VAL A 194 -3.81 -26.37 1.80
N TYR A 195 -4.22 -25.23 2.39
CA TYR A 195 -4.63 -25.15 3.79
C TYR A 195 -5.77 -26.14 4.09
N ALA A 196 -6.86 -26.09 3.32
CA ALA A 196 -8.00 -26.99 3.46
C ALA A 196 -7.58 -28.46 3.34
N SER A 197 -6.78 -28.79 2.33
CA SER A 197 -6.24 -30.15 2.15
C SER A 197 -5.45 -30.63 3.37
N CYS A 198 -4.60 -29.77 3.93
CA CYS A 198 -3.80 -30.10 5.11
C CYS A 198 -4.68 -30.31 6.36
N ARG A 199 -5.70 -29.46 6.54
CA ARG A 199 -6.68 -29.60 7.65
C ARG A 199 -7.47 -30.90 7.54
N HIS A 200 -7.99 -31.24 6.36
CA HIS A 200 -8.71 -32.49 6.11
C HIS A 200 -7.85 -33.74 6.33
N ARG A 201 -6.53 -33.65 6.07
CA ARG A 201 -5.56 -34.72 6.32
C ARG A 201 -5.11 -34.77 7.77
N GLY A 202 -5.48 -33.82 8.61
CA GLY A 202 -5.08 -33.74 10.02
C GLY A 202 -3.57 -33.50 10.22
N LEU A 203 -2.93 -32.73 9.33
CA LEU A 203 -1.51 -32.40 9.47
C LEU A 203 -1.31 -31.43 10.64
N ASN A 204 -0.18 -31.60 11.35
CA ASN A 204 0.27 -30.63 12.33
C ASN A 204 0.73 -29.32 11.65
N LYS A 205 0.94 -28.28 12.43
CA LYS A 205 1.30 -26.95 11.92
C LYS A 205 2.60 -26.96 11.11
N HIS A 206 3.63 -27.68 11.54
CA HIS A 206 4.90 -27.74 10.82
C HIS A 206 4.73 -28.38 9.43
N ASP A 207 4.08 -29.55 9.35
CA ASP A 207 3.88 -30.26 8.09
C ASP A 207 2.99 -29.43 7.13
N MET A 208 1.99 -28.72 7.67
CA MET A 208 1.17 -27.77 6.91
C MET A 208 2.01 -26.63 6.33
N LEU A 209 2.89 -26.01 7.13
CA LEU A 209 3.79 -24.96 6.67
C LEU A 209 4.75 -25.46 5.59
N VAL A 210 5.21 -26.71 5.67
CA VAL A 210 6.01 -27.36 4.62
C VAL A 210 5.23 -27.46 3.31
N GLU A 211 3.96 -27.88 3.34
CA GLU A 211 3.13 -27.94 2.13
C GLU A 211 2.87 -26.54 1.56
N LEU A 212 2.57 -25.55 2.41
CA LEU A 212 2.34 -24.16 2.02
C LEU A 212 3.59 -23.53 1.38
N SER A 213 4.79 -23.88 1.87
CA SER A 213 6.06 -23.32 1.35
C SER A 213 6.36 -23.69 -0.12
N LYS A 214 5.67 -24.69 -0.67
CA LYS A 214 5.81 -25.12 -2.06
C LYS A 214 5.05 -24.22 -3.05
N ILE A 215 4.16 -23.37 -2.54
CA ILE A 215 3.37 -22.45 -3.38
C ILE A 215 4.27 -21.26 -3.78
N GLU A 216 4.31 -20.93 -5.08
CA GLU A 216 5.03 -19.75 -5.57
C GLU A 216 4.49 -18.47 -4.92
N GLY A 217 5.36 -17.68 -4.31
CA GLY A 217 5.00 -16.46 -3.59
C GLY A 217 4.83 -16.64 -2.08
N ILE A 218 4.95 -17.85 -1.55
CA ILE A 218 4.86 -18.08 -0.10
C ILE A 218 6.26 -18.08 0.53
N TYR A 219 6.42 -17.24 1.56
CA TYR A 219 7.58 -17.20 2.43
C TYR A 219 7.19 -17.63 3.85
N ILE A 220 7.87 -18.65 4.40
CA ILE A 220 7.70 -19.13 5.77
C ILE A 220 8.92 -18.70 6.59
N PRO A 221 8.85 -17.60 7.36
CA PRO A 221 10.02 -17.04 8.04
C PRO A 221 10.72 -17.99 9.01
N SER A 222 9.97 -18.88 9.68
CA SER A 222 10.52 -19.86 10.63
C SER A 222 11.42 -20.92 9.98
N PHE A 223 11.38 -21.07 8.64
CA PHE A 223 12.22 -21.99 7.90
C PHE A 223 13.61 -21.42 7.57
N TYR A 224 13.88 -20.20 8.01
CA TYR A 224 15.11 -19.51 7.73
C TYR A 224 15.64 -18.77 8.97
N GLU A 225 16.93 -18.84 9.18
CA GLU A 225 17.62 -18.17 10.28
C GLU A 225 18.62 -17.12 9.74
N PRO A 226 18.48 -15.84 10.12
CA PRO A 226 19.42 -14.82 9.71
C PRO A 226 20.74 -14.99 10.45
N THR A 227 21.86 -14.75 9.76
CA THR A 227 23.18 -14.64 10.33
C THR A 227 23.70 -13.20 10.17
N TYR A 228 24.53 -12.77 11.09
CA TYR A 228 25.05 -11.41 11.13
C TYR A 228 26.58 -11.43 11.20
N GLY A 229 27.21 -10.42 10.59
CA GLY A 229 28.63 -10.20 10.63
C GLY A 229 28.95 -8.70 10.62
N ASN A 230 29.88 -8.25 11.46
CA ASN A 230 30.25 -6.84 11.58
C ASN A 230 29.02 -5.90 11.77
N ASP A 231 28.11 -6.29 12.65
CA ASP A 231 26.86 -5.58 12.98
C ASP A 231 25.87 -5.39 11.81
N SER A 232 26.06 -6.08 10.70
CA SER A 232 25.16 -6.08 9.55
C SER A 232 24.63 -7.48 9.23
N PHE A 233 23.54 -7.54 8.46
CA PHE A 233 23.02 -8.78 7.90
C PHE A 233 24.09 -9.43 7.01
N ALA A 234 24.32 -10.74 7.17
CA ALA A 234 25.31 -11.50 6.39
C ALA A 234 24.66 -12.50 5.45
N SER A 235 23.75 -13.33 5.94
CA SER A 235 23.04 -14.31 5.12
C SER A 235 21.77 -14.81 5.82
N LEU A 236 20.96 -15.55 5.07
CA LEU A 236 19.81 -16.28 5.58
C LEU A 236 20.07 -17.79 5.41
N ARG A 237 20.19 -18.51 6.52
CA ARG A 237 20.41 -19.95 6.52
C ARG A 237 19.09 -20.69 6.47
N LYS A 238 18.90 -21.55 5.47
CA LYS A 238 17.74 -22.41 5.38
C LYS A 238 17.78 -23.50 6.46
N LEU A 239 16.72 -23.61 7.24
CA LEU A 239 16.55 -24.64 8.29
C LEU A 239 15.72 -25.83 7.79
N GLU A 240 14.70 -25.57 6.97
CA GLU A 240 13.81 -26.59 6.40
C GLU A 240 14.27 -26.97 4.98
N PRO A 241 14.72 -28.22 4.73
CA PRO A 241 15.22 -28.63 3.41
C PRO A 241 14.20 -28.49 2.28
N ALA A 242 12.90 -28.64 2.57
CA ALA A 242 11.83 -28.54 1.59
C ALA A 242 11.53 -27.09 1.18
N ALA A 243 11.95 -26.10 1.98
CA ALA A 243 11.72 -24.70 1.66
C ALA A 243 12.52 -24.26 0.43
N PRO A 244 12.03 -23.30 -0.40
CA PRO A 244 12.77 -22.81 -1.55
C PRO A 244 14.01 -21.99 -1.14
N ASP A 245 15.06 -21.98 -1.97
CA ASP A 245 16.25 -21.16 -1.71
C ASP A 245 15.97 -19.67 -1.94
N ARG A 246 15.05 -19.35 -2.83
CA ARG A 246 14.55 -17.98 -3.12
C ARG A 246 13.04 -17.99 -3.26
N ILE A 247 12.40 -16.98 -2.73
CA ILE A 247 10.96 -16.80 -2.79
C ILE A 247 10.63 -16.00 -4.05
N LYS A 248 10.13 -16.69 -5.08
CA LYS A 248 9.76 -16.06 -6.34
C LYS A 248 8.41 -15.36 -6.20
N ARG A 249 8.33 -14.12 -6.68
CA ARG A 249 7.10 -13.32 -6.65
C ARG A 249 6.02 -13.92 -7.54
N ARG A 250 4.81 -14.14 -7.01
CA ARG A 250 3.63 -14.51 -7.80
C ARG A 250 3.16 -13.34 -8.66
N ILE A 251 2.82 -13.61 -9.91
CA ILE A 251 2.26 -12.62 -10.85
C ILE A 251 0.97 -13.17 -11.44
N VAL A 252 -0.08 -12.37 -11.41
CA VAL A 252 -1.29 -12.57 -12.23
C VAL A 252 -0.98 -12.09 -13.64
N HIS A 253 -1.01 -12.97 -14.62
CA HIS A 253 -0.63 -12.68 -16.01
C HIS A 253 -1.72 -11.94 -16.77
N ASP A 254 -2.97 -12.36 -16.66
CA ASP A 254 -4.12 -11.75 -17.31
C ASP A 254 -5.05 -11.13 -16.25
N LEU A 255 -5.05 -9.80 -16.17
CA LEU A 255 -5.89 -9.08 -15.22
C LEU A 255 -7.38 -9.14 -15.58
N ASP A 256 -7.74 -9.39 -16.84
CA ASP A 256 -9.14 -9.51 -17.24
C ASP A 256 -9.79 -10.80 -16.75
N LEU A 257 -8.98 -11.86 -16.57
CA LEU A 257 -9.41 -13.15 -16.02
C LEU A 257 -9.32 -13.19 -14.50
N ALA A 258 -8.49 -12.33 -13.90
CA ALA A 258 -8.34 -12.28 -12.45
C ALA A 258 -9.61 -11.75 -11.78
N GLU A 259 -9.93 -12.34 -10.66
CA GLU A 259 -11.02 -11.82 -9.82
C GLU A 259 -10.75 -10.35 -9.46
N PHE A 260 -11.81 -9.57 -9.50
CA PHE A 260 -11.79 -8.17 -9.12
C PHE A 260 -12.84 -7.92 -8.03
N THR A 261 -13.10 -6.67 -7.69
CA THR A 261 -14.14 -6.35 -6.72
C THR A 261 -15.52 -6.77 -7.23
N GLY A 262 -16.21 -7.61 -6.45
CA GLY A 262 -17.60 -8.00 -6.72
C GLY A 262 -18.60 -6.87 -6.44
N ASP A 263 -19.62 -7.18 -5.65
CA ASP A 263 -20.51 -6.15 -5.11
C ASP A 263 -19.76 -5.42 -4.00
N LEU A 264 -19.40 -4.15 -4.23
CA LEU A 264 -18.64 -3.35 -3.28
C LEU A 264 -19.43 -3.14 -1.99
N VAL A 265 -18.80 -3.40 -0.86
CA VAL A 265 -19.33 -3.02 0.45
C VAL A 265 -19.37 -1.50 0.55
N VAL A 266 -20.55 -0.94 0.85
CA VAL A 266 -20.78 0.50 0.94
C VAL A 266 -20.71 0.93 2.41
N PRO A 267 -19.72 1.75 2.81
CA PRO A 267 -19.58 2.18 4.20
C PRO A 267 -20.72 3.13 4.62
N TYR A 268 -21.07 3.09 5.92
CA TYR A 268 -22.06 4.01 6.50
C TYR A 268 -21.52 5.41 6.80
N MET A 269 -20.24 5.63 6.58
CA MET A 269 -19.57 6.92 6.81
C MET A 269 -18.65 7.26 5.65
N SER A 270 -18.33 8.54 5.48
CA SER A 270 -17.35 8.97 4.50
C SER A 270 -15.98 8.37 4.77
N ILE A 271 -15.38 7.80 3.75
CA ILE A 271 -14.04 7.22 3.75
C ILE A 271 -13.09 8.06 2.87
N VAL A 272 -11.79 7.74 2.84
CA VAL A 272 -10.82 8.52 2.06
C VAL A 272 -11.09 8.46 0.55
N HIS A 273 -11.49 7.29 0.04
CA HIS A 273 -11.84 7.05 -1.37
C HIS A 273 -13.26 6.53 -1.50
N ASP A 274 -14.23 7.42 -1.27
CA ASP A 274 -15.66 7.12 -1.31
C ASP A 274 -16.19 7.17 -2.76
N ARG A 275 -15.75 6.21 -3.58
CA ARG A 275 -15.98 6.15 -5.02
C ARG A 275 -15.67 4.78 -5.61
N ILE A 276 -16.09 4.55 -6.83
CA ILE A 276 -15.71 3.39 -7.63
C ILE A 276 -14.26 3.56 -8.10
N ALA A 277 -13.40 2.60 -7.80
CA ALA A 277 -12.02 2.56 -8.30
C ALA A 277 -11.89 1.48 -9.36
N LEU A 278 -11.65 1.88 -10.61
CA LEU A 278 -11.34 0.98 -11.73
C LEU A 278 -9.83 0.91 -11.92
N GLU A 279 -9.25 -0.25 -11.66
CA GLU A 279 -7.82 -0.49 -11.90
C GLU A 279 -7.58 -0.71 -13.39
N LEU A 280 -7.00 0.31 -14.06
CA LEU A 280 -6.72 0.27 -15.50
C LEU A 280 -5.64 -0.75 -15.84
N PHE A 281 -4.54 -0.73 -15.07
CA PHE A 281 -3.40 -1.62 -15.25
C PHE A 281 -2.53 -1.68 -14.01
N ARG A 282 -1.70 -2.72 -13.90
CA ARG A 282 -0.62 -2.88 -12.92
C ARG A 282 0.74 -2.73 -13.56
N GLY A 283 1.71 -2.24 -12.78
CA GLY A 283 3.07 -1.98 -13.23
C GLY A 283 3.24 -0.57 -13.77
N CYS A 284 4.47 -0.25 -14.22
CA CYS A 284 4.82 1.05 -14.79
C CYS A 284 5.95 0.90 -15.81
N THR A 285 5.81 1.55 -16.97
CA THR A 285 6.82 1.53 -18.04
C THR A 285 7.97 2.48 -17.77
N ARG A 286 7.77 3.44 -16.85
CA ARG A 286 8.77 4.45 -16.48
C ARG A 286 9.88 3.81 -15.64
N GLY A 287 10.93 4.46 -15.40
CA GLY A 287 12.07 3.92 -14.63
C GLY A 287 12.52 4.88 -13.54
N CYS A 288 11.59 5.54 -12.84
CA CYS A 288 11.93 6.43 -11.73
C CYS A 288 12.69 5.65 -10.66
N ARG A 289 13.97 5.99 -10.42
CA ARG A 289 14.94 5.18 -9.65
C ARG A 289 14.64 5.08 -8.15
N PHE A 290 13.78 5.94 -7.64
CA PHE A 290 13.33 5.93 -6.24
C PHE A 290 12.04 5.12 -6.02
N CYS A 291 11.27 4.83 -7.09
CA CYS A 291 9.90 4.38 -6.98
C CYS A 291 9.82 2.84 -6.89
N GLN A 292 9.61 2.30 -5.69
CA GLN A 292 9.48 0.86 -5.48
C GLN A 292 8.34 0.26 -6.32
N ALA A 293 7.16 0.89 -6.34
CA ALA A 293 6.01 0.43 -7.12
C ALA A 293 6.32 0.32 -8.62
N GLY A 294 7.18 1.21 -9.15
CA GLY A 294 7.64 1.17 -10.53
C GLY A 294 8.47 -0.06 -10.89
N PHE A 295 8.95 -0.83 -9.92
CA PHE A 295 9.72 -2.05 -10.11
C PHE A 295 8.96 -3.30 -9.66
N ILE A 296 8.44 -3.31 -8.42
CA ILE A 296 7.82 -4.51 -7.86
C ILE A 296 6.50 -4.93 -8.52
N TYR A 297 5.84 -4.03 -9.26
CA TYR A 297 4.62 -4.35 -9.99
C TYR A 297 4.83 -4.61 -11.49
N ARG A 298 6.08 -4.66 -11.99
CA ARG A 298 6.37 -5.08 -13.36
C ARG A 298 6.08 -6.57 -13.55
N PRO A 299 5.70 -6.99 -14.79
CA PRO A 299 5.48 -6.23 -16.02
C PRO A 299 4.22 -5.36 -15.95
N VAL A 300 4.05 -4.47 -16.93
CA VAL A 300 2.78 -3.76 -17.11
C VAL A 300 1.75 -4.74 -17.69
N ARG A 301 0.56 -4.77 -17.09
CA ARG A 301 -0.57 -5.61 -17.50
C ARG A 301 -1.81 -4.75 -17.48
N GLU A 302 -2.43 -4.55 -18.64
CA GLU A 302 -3.60 -3.69 -18.81
C GLU A 302 -4.88 -4.53 -18.79
N ARG A 303 -5.97 -3.97 -18.28
CA ARG A 303 -7.33 -4.50 -18.46
C ARG A 303 -7.92 -3.90 -19.73
N ARG A 304 -8.68 -4.69 -20.47
CA ARG A 304 -9.42 -4.21 -21.64
C ARG A 304 -10.51 -3.22 -21.22
N MET A 305 -10.75 -2.20 -22.04
CA MET A 305 -11.81 -1.20 -21.81
C MET A 305 -13.17 -1.85 -21.59
N LYS A 306 -13.51 -2.90 -22.35
CA LYS A 306 -14.78 -3.63 -22.17
C LYS A 306 -14.94 -4.17 -20.75
N THR A 307 -13.91 -4.86 -20.22
CA THR A 307 -13.91 -5.41 -18.85
C THR A 307 -14.11 -4.30 -17.81
N LEU A 308 -13.43 -3.17 -17.99
CA LEU A 308 -13.56 -2.01 -17.11
C LEU A 308 -14.96 -1.39 -17.13
N LEU A 309 -15.58 -1.30 -18.31
CA LEU A 309 -16.95 -0.80 -18.45
C LEU A 309 -17.98 -1.75 -17.83
N ASP A 310 -17.79 -3.07 -17.97
CA ASP A 310 -18.65 -4.07 -17.33
C ASP A 310 -18.57 -3.99 -15.79
N PHE A 311 -17.34 -3.76 -15.24
CA PHE A 311 -17.17 -3.49 -13.81
C PHE A 311 -17.83 -2.19 -13.37
N ALA A 312 -17.68 -1.11 -14.16
CA ALA A 312 -18.31 0.17 -13.86
C ALA A 312 -19.85 0.04 -13.77
N ASP A 313 -20.47 -0.61 -14.76
CA ASP A 313 -21.91 -0.85 -14.79
C ASP A 313 -22.40 -1.61 -13.55
N LYS A 314 -21.68 -2.66 -13.19
CA LYS A 314 -22.02 -3.46 -12.02
C LYS A 314 -21.90 -2.65 -10.74
N GLN A 315 -20.79 -1.94 -10.57
CA GLN A 315 -20.50 -1.22 -9.33
C GLN A 315 -21.40 0.01 -9.14
N ILE A 316 -21.72 0.76 -10.19
CA ILE A 316 -22.70 1.86 -10.11
C ILE A 316 -24.05 1.34 -9.63
N LYS A 317 -24.53 0.22 -10.21
CA LYS A 317 -25.84 -0.36 -9.84
C LYS A 317 -25.90 -0.85 -8.40
N CYS A 318 -24.80 -1.46 -7.89
CA CYS A 318 -24.81 -2.05 -6.56
C CYS A 318 -24.46 -1.06 -5.44
N THR A 319 -23.87 0.13 -5.76
CA THR A 319 -23.41 1.09 -4.75
C THR A 319 -24.14 2.43 -4.79
N GLY A 320 -24.56 2.87 -5.98
CA GLY A 320 -25.11 4.23 -6.18
C GLY A 320 -24.05 5.33 -6.11
N TYR A 321 -22.76 5.02 -6.22
CA TYR A 321 -21.70 6.03 -6.27
C TYR A 321 -21.80 6.91 -7.52
N ASP A 322 -21.47 8.19 -7.37
CA ASP A 322 -21.50 9.22 -8.42
C ASP A 322 -20.11 9.64 -8.92
N GLU A 323 -19.06 8.90 -8.54
CA GLU A 323 -17.69 9.13 -9.00
C GLU A 323 -17.01 7.81 -9.39
N ILE A 324 -16.39 7.78 -10.59
CA ILE A 324 -15.48 6.73 -11.04
C ILE A 324 -14.06 7.28 -11.05
N SER A 325 -13.15 6.61 -10.36
CA SER A 325 -11.71 6.89 -10.38
C SER A 325 -10.99 5.87 -11.26
N LEU A 326 -10.29 6.35 -12.29
CA LEU A 326 -9.45 5.53 -13.16
C LEU A 326 -8.07 5.40 -12.53
N PHE A 327 -7.84 4.27 -11.88
CA PHE A 327 -6.72 4.04 -10.96
C PHE A 327 -5.58 3.26 -11.63
N SER A 328 -4.36 3.77 -11.53
CA SER A 328 -3.10 3.09 -11.88
C SER A 328 -1.91 3.87 -11.35
N LEU A 329 -0.68 3.39 -11.59
CA LEU A 329 0.55 4.15 -11.28
C LEU A 329 0.78 5.33 -12.24
N SER A 330 0.12 5.34 -13.41
CA SER A 330 0.25 6.40 -14.43
C SER A 330 -0.93 6.35 -15.39
N SER A 331 -2.10 6.84 -14.97
CA SER A 331 -3.36 6.66 -15.69
C SER A 331 -3.34 7.19 -17.12
N GLY A 332 -2.56 8.24 -17.41
CA GLY A 332 -2.37 8.76 -18.77
C GLY A 332 -1.55 7.85 -19.70
N ASP A 333 -0.93 6.79 -19.18
CA ASP A 333 -0.17 5.81 -19.97
C ASP A 333 -0.99 4.58 -20.37
N TYR A 334 -2.27 4.50 -19.98
CA TYR A 334 -3.18 3.44 -20.41
C TYR A 334 -3.44 3.54 -21.91
N SER A 335 -3.34 2.41 -22.63
CA SER A 335 -3.39 2.40 -24.10
C SER A 335 -4.70 2.96 -24.68
N GLU A 336 -5.83 2.70 -24.03
CA GLU A 336 -7.17 3.11 -24.46
C GLU A 336 -7.72 4.35 -23.72
N ILE A 337 -6.87 5.14 -23.04
CA ILE A 337 -7.32 6.26 -22.17
C ILE A 337 -8.14 7.30 -22.94
N HIS A 338 -7.76 7.60 -24.18
CA HIS A 338 -8.42 8.61 -25.03
C HIS A 338 -9.84 8.22 -25.46
N GLU A 339 -10.11 6.92 -25.53
CA GLU A 339 -11.43 6.37 -25.84
C GLU A 339 -12.22 6.11 -24.56
N MET A 340 -11.55 5.66 -23.50
CA MET A 340 -12.16 5.29 -22.21
C MET A 340 -12.84 6.49 -21.53
N VAL A 341 -12.17 7.64 -21.44
CA VAL A 341 -12.70 8.83 -20.74
C VAL A 341 -13.97 9.36 -21.41
N PRO A 342 -14.00 9.64 -22.73
CA PRO A 342 -15.25 10.04 -23.40
C PRO A 342 -16.35 9.00 -23.27
N THR A 343 -16.03 7.72 -23.42
CA THR A 343 -17.02 6.63 -23.34
C THR A 343 -17.70 6.59 -21.98
N ILE A 344 -16.96 6.70 -20.87
CA ILE A 344 -17.55 6.73 -19.51
C ILE A 344 -18.43 7.98 -19.37
N LEU A 345 -17.94 9.16 -19.77
CA LEU A 345 -18.68 10.40 -19.63
C LEU A 345 -20.01 10.40 -20.41
N ASP A 346 -20.01 9.84 -21.62
CA ASP A 346 -21.22 9.72 -22.44
C ASP A 346 -22.17 8.65 -21.89
N ARG A 347 -21.64 7.49 -21.43
CA ARG A 347 -22.43 6.36 -20.91
C ARG A 347 -23.22 6.72 -19.66
N TYR A 348 -22.64 7.50 -18.74
CA TYR A 348 -23.24 7.86 -17.46
C TYR A 348 -23.64 9.33 -17.35
N LYS A 349 -23.83 9.99 -18.49
CA LYS A 349 -24.20 11.41 -18.56
C LYS A 349 -25.48 11.74 -17.80
N ASP A 350 -26.48 10.89 -17.93
CA ASP A 350 -27.81 11.11 -17.32
C ASP A 350 -27.75 10.79 -15.80
N ASP A 351 -26.87 9.90 -15.38
CA ASP A 351 -26.64 9.55 -13.97
C ASP A 351 -25.74 10.57 -13.25
N ARG A 352 -25.18 11.56 -13.97
CA ARG A 352 -24.26 12.59 -13.47
C ARG A 352 -23.00 12.03 -12.79
N VAL A 353 -22.54 10.86 -13.21
CA VAL A 353 -21.31 10.25 -12.68
C VAL A 353 -20.10 11.03 -13.16
N SER A 354 -19.26 11.42 -12.21
CA SER A 354 -18.00 12.12 -12.49
C SER A 354 -16.85 11.15 -12.70
N VAL A 355 -15.82 11.58 -13.45
CA VAL A 355 -14.60 10.80 -13.67
C VAL A 355 -13.42 11.52 -13.04
N SER A 356 -12.58 10.78 -12.31
CA SER A 356 -11.33 11.29 -11.76
C SER A 356 -10.12 10.49 -12.24
N LEU A 357 -9.00 11.19 -12.47
CA LEU A 357 -7.71 10.66 -12.90
C LEU A 357 -6.64 11.05 -11.87
N PRO A 358 -6.49 10.28 -10.78
CA PRO A 358 -5.65 10.69 -9.65
C PRO A 358 -4.15 10.68 -9.96
N SER A 359 -3.70 9.85 -10.90
CA SER A 359 -2.28 9.61 -11.19
C SER A 359 -1.87 10.13 -12.58
N LEU A 360 -2.27 11.38 -12.90
CA LEU A 360 -1.83 12.03 -14.14
C LEU A 360 -0.37 12.46 -14.05
N ARG A 361 0.43 12.06 -15.01
CA ARG A 361 1.78 12.57 -15.19
C ARG A 361 1.76 13.91 -15.92
N ILE A 362 2.82 14.69 -15.70
CA ILE A 362 3.00 16.01 -16.33
C ILE A 362 3.09 15.90 -17.87
N ASP A 363 3.78 14.86 -18.38
CA ASP A 363 4.02 14.63 -19.79
C ASP A 363 2.86 13.93 -20.54
N SER A 364 1.91 13.32 -19.82
CA SER A 364 0.71 12.70 -20.37
C SER A 364 -0.55 13.56 -20.24
N PHE A 365 -0.37 14.86 -20.08
CA PHE A 365 -1.46 15.80 -19.85
C PHE A 365 -2.25 16.08 -21.13
N ILE A 366 -3.52 15.68 -21.17
CA ILE A 366 -4.36 15.73 -22.36
C ILE A 366 -5.38 16.87 -22.22
N LYS A 367 -5.17 17.95 -22.94
CA LYS A 367 -5.94 19.20 -22.85
C LYS A 367 -7.44 19.04 -23.13
N ASP A 368 -7.80 18.23 -24.11
CA ASP A 368 -9.20 18.11 -24.54
C ASP A 368 -10.02 17.22 -23.64
N ASP A 369 -9.42 16.17 -23.07
CA ASP A 369 -10.09 15.29 -22.11
C ASP A 369 -10.31 15.99 -20.76
N LEU A 370 -9.39 16.86 -20.35
CA LEU A 370 -9.55 17.67 -19.14
C LEU A 370 -10.74 18.61 -19.18
N LYS A 371 -11.03 19.22 -20.33
CA LYS A 371 -12.22 20.08 -20.47
C LYS A 371 -13.51 19.31 -20.28
N LYS A 372 -13.56 18.07 -20.79
CA LYS A 372 -14.73 17.18 -20.63
C LYS A 372 -14.90 16.76 -19.17
N ILE A 373 -13.80 16.32 -18.51
CA ILE A 373 -13.82 15.94 -17.08
C ILE A 373 -14.26 17.12 -16.20
N GLN A 374 -13.74 18.32 -16.48
CA GLN A 374 -14.08 19.52 -15.71
C GLN A 374 -15.54 19.94 -15.82
N SER A 375 -16.21 19.61 -16.92
CA SER A 375 -17.62 19.96 -17.12
C SER A 375 -18.56 19.29 -16.11
N VAL A 376 -18.13 18.16 -15.52
CA VAL A 376 -18.92 17.40 -14.54
C VAL A 376 -18.54 17.78 -13.11
N ARG A 377 -17.23 17.79 -12.77
CA ARG A 377 -16.74 18.15 -11.42
C ARG A 377 -15.34 18.76 -11.47
N LYS A 378 -15.12 19.83 -10.70
CA LYS A 378 -13.79 20.45 -10.54
C LYS A 378 -13.00 19.69 -9.48
N THR A 379 -12.05 18.86 -9.89
CA THR A 379 -11.07 18.21 -9.01
C THR A 379 -9.80 19.04 -8.91
N GLY A 380 -9.04 18.91 -7.81
CA GLY A 380 -7.71 19.52 -7.69
C GLY A 380 -6.72 18.90 -8.67
N LEU A 381 -5.82 19.70 -9.26
CA LEU A 381 -4.74 19.20 -10.10
C LEU A 381 -3.51 18.88 -9.23
N THR A 382 -2.99 17.68 -9.35
CA THR A 382 -1.78 17.23 -8.66
C THR A 382 -0.72 16.85 -9.69
N LEU A 383 0.47 17.44 -9.58
CA LEU A 383 1.61 17.18 -10.45
C LEU A 383 2.84 16.89 -9.59
N ALA A 384 3.66 15.94 -10.03
CA ALA A 384 4.83 15.48 -9.29
C ALA A 384 6.13 15.67 -10.09
N PRO A 385 6.74 16.86 -10.08
CA PRO A 385 8.07 17.07 -10.65
C PRO A 385 9.17 16.31 -9.90
N GLU A 386 8.98 16.05 -8.61
CA GLU A 386 9.84 15.35 -7.64
C GLU A 386 11.12 16.12 -7.28
N ALA A 387 11.76 16.84 -8.21
CA ALA A 387 13.01 17.57 -7.99
C ALA A 387 12.97 18.99 -8.60
N GLY A 388 13.72 19.91 -8.00
CA GLY A 388 13.73 21.33 -8.38
C GLY A 388 14.47 21.62 -9.68
N THR A 389 15.50 20.84 -10.02
CA THR A 389 16.35 21.07 -11.20
C THR A 389 16.26 19.94 -12.21
N GLN A 390 16.57 20.21 -13.48
CA GLN A 390 16.63 19.17 -14.52
C GLN A 390 17.72 18.15 -14.20
N ARG A 391 18.89 18.61 -13.74
CA ARG A 391 19.97 17.72 -13.31
C ARG A 391 19.47 16.63 -12.34
N LEU A 392 18.76 17.03 -11.31
CA LEU A 392 18.30 16.09 -10.29
C LEU A 392 17.13 15.24 -10.80
N ARG A 393 16.25 15.77 -11.68
CA ARG A 393 15.23 14.95 -12.38
C ARG A 393 15.86 13.86 -13.25
N ASP A 394 17.00 14.15 -13.89
CA ASP A 394 17.75 13.16 -14.69
C ASP A 394 18.41 12.10 -13.80
N VAL A 395 18.97 12.48 -12.64
CA VAL A 395 19.49 11.55 -11.61
C VAL A 395 18.41 10.54 -11.19
N ILE A 396 17.22 11.02 -10.88
CA ILE A 396 16.11 10.16 -10.43
C ILE A 396 15.34 9.52 -11.59
N ASN A 397 15.72 9.78 -12.83
CA ASN A 397 15.04 9.31 -14.05
C ASN A 397 13.55 9.64 -14.10
N LYS A 398 13.17 10.88 -13.73
CA LYS A 398 11.74 11.27 -13.70
C LYS A 398 11.14 11.42 -15.10
N GLY A 399 11.95 11.74 -16.10
CA GLY A 399 11.56 11.81 -17.52
C GLY A 399 10.56 12.94 -17.83
N VAL A 400 10.60 14.04 -17.07
CA VAL A 400 9.83 15.27 -17.31
C VAL A 400 10.75 16.49 -17.22
N ASN A 401 10.44 17.52 -17.97
CA ASN A 401 11.21 18.76 -17.95
C ASN A 401 10.36 19.95 -17.46
N GLU A 402 10.98 21.12 -17.33
CA GLU A 402 10.33 22.32 -16.86
C GLU A 402 9.24 22.81 -17.84
N ASP A 403 9.49 22.72 -19.13
CA ASP A 403 8.52 23.16 -20.16
C ASP A 403 7.26 22.30 -20.14
N ASP A 404 7.40 20.98 -19.86
CA ASP A 404 6.26 20.08 -19.67
C ASP A 404 5.39 20.56 -18.50
N LEU A 405 6.03 20.89 -17.37
CA LEU A 405 5.32 21.40 -16.19
C LEU A 405 4.59 22.72 -16.49
N LEU A 406 5.29 23.68 -17.07
CA LEU A 406 4.72 25.01 -17.35
C LEU A 406 3.60 24.93 -18.38
N ARG A 407 3.73 24.09 -19.41
CA ARG A 407 2.68 23.79 -20.37
C ARG A 407 1.45 23.18 -19.69
N ALA A 408 1.63 22.14 -18.87
CA ALA A 408 0.54 21.46 -18.17
C ALA A 408 -0.23 22.41 -17.25
N VAL A 409 0.46 23.19 -16.40
CA VAL A 409 -0.21 24.14 -15.51
C VAL A 409 -0.86 25.29 -16.29
N GLY A 410 -0.23 25.79 -17.37
CA GLY A 410 -0.78 26.83 -18.24
C GLY A 410 -2.08 26.39 -18.92
N ASP A 411 -2.13 25.18 -19.45
CA ASP A 411 -3.34 24.62 -20.06
C ASP A 411 -4.44 24.39 -19.03
N ALA A 412 -4.10 23.93 -17.83
CA ALA A 412 -5.03 23.80 -16.72
C ALA A 412 -5.61 25.17 -16.31
N PHE A 413 -4.77 26.17 -16.12
CA PHE A 413 -5.21 27.51 -15.73
C PHE A 413 -6.11 28.14 -16.80
N ARG A 414 -5.76 28.02 -18.09
CA ARG A 414 -6.60 28.47 -19.22
C ARG A 414 -7.95 27.72 -19.28
N SER A 415 -7.98 26.50 -18.77
CA SER A 415 -9.22 25.69 -18.65
C SER A 415 -10.00 25.98 -17.37
N GLY A 416 -9.57 26.96 -16.54
CA GLY A 416 -10.28 27.44 -15.35
C GLY A 416 -9.88 26.78 -14.02
N TRP A 417 -8.81 25.95 -13.99
CA TRP A 417 -8.21 25.57 -12.73
C TRP A 417 -7.52 26.77 -12.07
N HIS A 418 -7.57 26.81 -10.75
CA HIS A 418 -6.88 27.82 -9.93
C HIS A 418 -6.16 27.20 -8.74
N GLY A 419 -6.31 25.88 -8.53
CA GLY A 419 -5.62 25.08 -7.52
C GLY A 419 -4.69 24.06 -8.18
N VAL A 420 -3.42 24.03 -7.76
CA VAL A 420 -2.45 23.02 -8.15
C VAL A 420 -1.62 22.59 -6.94
N LYS A 421 -1.38 21.28 -6.81
CA LYS A 421 -0.49 20.72 -5.81
C LYS A 421 0.74 20.15 -6.52
N LEU A 422 1.92 20.59 -6.09
CA LEU A 422 3.21 20.15 -6.62
C LEU A 422 3.91 19.29 -5.59
N TYR A 423 4.23 18.05 -5.94
CA TYR A 423 4.98 17.14 -5.09
C TYR A 423 6.46 17.17 -5.40
N PHE A 424 7.27 17.21 -4.34
CA PHE A 424 8.73 17.15 -4.37
C PHE A 424 9.26 16.20 -3.29
N MET A 425 10.50 15.76 -3.44
CA MET A 425 11.26 15.07 -2.41
C MET A 425 12.47 15.88 -1.98
N ILE A 426 12.84 15.75 -0.71
CA ILE A 426 14.06 16.31 -0.10
C ILE A 426 14.95 15.15 0.33
N GLY A 427 16.25 15.25 0.09
CA GLY A 427 17.23 14.23 0.44
C GLY A 427 17.46 13.18 -0.65
N LEU A 428 17.12 13.50 -1.90
CA LEU A 428 17.44 12.66 -3.05
C LEU A 428 18.96 12.46 -3.21
N PRO A 429 19.42 11.31 -3.72
CA PRO A 429 20.84 11.11 -4.00
C PRO A 429 21.42 12.23 -4.86
N THR A 430 22.60 12.75 -4.49
CA THR A 430 23.32 13.87 -5.12
C THR A 430 22.64 15.25 -5.03
N GLU A 431 21.57 15.40 -4.25
CA GLU A 431 20.85 16.68 -4.10
C GLU A 431 21.73 17.74 -3.43
N THR A 432 21.72 18.95 -3.98
CA THR A 432 22.42 20.15 -3.46
C THR A 432 21.42 21.23 -3.03
N ASP A 433 21.93 22.29 -2.39
CA ASP A 433 21.09 23.42 -2.00
C ASP A 433 20.50 24.15 -3.23
N GLU A 434 21.19 24.15 -4.37
CA GLU A 434 20.68 24.68 -5.65
C GLU A 434 19.47 23.89 -6.14
N ASP A 435 19.43 22.59 -5.92
CA ASP A 435 18.27 21.76 -6.28
C ASP A 435 17.06 22.08 -5.40
N ILE A 436 17.28 22.33 -4.11
CA ILE A 436 16.24 22.79 -3.18
C ILE A 436 15.71 24.18 -3.58
N LEU A 437 16.60 25.12 -3.88
CA LEU A 437 16.21 26.45 -4.35
C LEU A 437 15.49 26.41 -5.71
N GLY A 438 15.83 25.43 -6.55
CA GLY A 438 15.15 25.13 -7.81
C GLY A 438 13.66 24.81 -7.63
N ILE A 439 13.26 24.18 -6.52
CA ILE A 439 11.85 23.96 -6.19
C ILE A 439 11.11 25.31 -6.06
N ALA A 440 11.70 26.26 -5.35
CA ALA A 440 11.11 27.59 -5.17
C ALA A 440 11.05 28.37 -6.50
N GLU A 441 12.04 28.19 -7.39
CA GLU A 441 12.02 28.83 -8.71
C GLU A 441 10.92 28.24 -9.60
N LEU A 442 10.72 26.90 -9.59
CA LEU A 442 9.59 26.28 -10.28
C LEU A 442 8.24 26.80 -9.77
N ALA A 443 8.07 26.88 -8.45
CA ALA A 443 6.84 27.42 -7.85
C ALA A 443 6.61 28.89 -8.25
N ARG A 444 7.69 29.70 -8.33
CA ARG A 444 7.64 31.09 -8.79
C ARG A 444 7.21 31.20 -10.25
N LYS A 445 7.73 30.31 -11.12
CA LYS A 445 7.34 30.24 -12.54
C LYS A 445 5.88 29.84 -12.70
N VAL A 446 5.39 28.85 -11.94
CA VAL A 446 3.96 28.46 -11.91
C VAL A 446 3.08 29.64 -11.46
N SER A 447 3.50 30.37 -10.42
CA SER A 447 2.79 31.58 -9.99
C SER A 447 2.77 32.66 -11.08
N ARG A 448 3.89 32.90 -11.76
CA ARG A 448 3.97 33.86 -12.88
C ARG A 448 3.05 33.45 -14.04
N GLU A 449 3.03 32.16 -14.41
CA GLU A 449 2.16 31.64 -15.47
C GLU A 449 0.69 31.95 -15.17
N PHE A 450 0.24 31.73 -13.92
CA PHE A 450 -1.12 32.06 -13.51
C PHE A 450 -1.40 33.57 -13.59
N TYR A 451 -0.50 34.41 -13.05
CA TYR A 451 -0.70 35.85 -12.96
C TYR A 451 -0.42 36.58 -14.28
N SER A 452 0.13 35.91 -15.31
CA SER A 452 0.26 36.44 -16.68
C SER A 452 -1.08 36.43 -17.44
N MET A 453 -2.04 35.61 -17.03
CA MET A 453 -3.37 35.56 -17.66
C MET A 453 -4.17 36.84 -17.42
N PRO A 454 -5.16 37.18 -18.29
CA PRO A 454 -6.12 38.26 -18.05
C PRO A 454 -6.85 38.11 -16.71
N LYS A 455 -7.14 39.23 -16.03
CA LYS A 455 -7.79 39.20 -14.69
C LYS A 455 -9.11 38.45 -14.69
N GLU A 456 -9.87 38.55 -15.77
CA GLU A 456 -11.19 37.96 -15.98
C GLU A 456 -11.11 36.40 -15.96
N MET A 457 -9.96 35.85 -16.34
CA MET A 457 -9.73 34.40 -16.39
C MET A 457 -9.19 33.82 -15.06
N ARG A 458 -8.72 34.67 -14.12
CA ARG A 458 -8.05 34.21 -12.90
C ARG A 458 -8.99 33.73 -11.77
N GLY A 459 -10.28 33.98 -11.86
CA GLY A 459 -11.25 33.59 -10.85
C GLY A 459 -10.87 34.05 -9.43
N LYS A 460 -10.82 33.12 -8.48
CA LYS A 460 -10.54 33.38 -7.05
C LYS A 460 -9.06 33.60 -6.69
N GLY A 461 -8.15 33.61 -7.66
CA GLY A 461 -6.70 33.66 -7.43
C GLY A 461 -6.04 32.26 -7.37
N LEU A 462 -4.70 32.24 -7.46
CA LEU A 462 -3.93 31.00 -7.40
C LEU A 462 -3.92 30.39 -5.99
N ARG A 463 -4.09 29.08 -5.92
CA ARG A 463 -3.76 28.25 -4.76
C ARG A 463 -2.77 27.18 -5.22
N CYS A 464 -1.47 27.40 -5.03
CA CYS A 464 -0.42 26.46 -5.35
C CYS A 464 0.17 25.90 -4.05
N THR A 465 0.01 24.60 -3.81
CA THR A 465 0.60 23.93 -2.65
C THR A 465 1.86 23.21 -3.10
N VAL A 466 3.02 23.60 -2.59
CA VAL A 466 4.29 22.86 -2.67
C VAL A 466 4.32 21.88 -1.50
N SER A 467 4.31 20.57 -1.80
CA SER A 467 4.38 19.52 -0.79
C SER A 467 5.70 18.78 -0.95
N ALA A 468 6.52 18.73 0.09
CA ALA A 468 7.80 18.02 0.07
C ALA A 468 7.82 16.86 1.08
N SER A 469 8.12 15.66 0.61
CA SER A 469 8.37 14.48 1.44
C SER A 469 9.87 14.24 1.56
N THR A 470 10.30 13.52 2.60
CA THR A 470 11.68 13.06 2.72
C THR A 470 11.86 11.81 1.83
N PHE A 471 12.97 11.74 1.12
CA PHE A 471 13.34 10.54 0.37
C PHE A 471 13.56 9.35 1.33
N VAL A 472 12.94 8.22 1.01
CA VAL A 472 13.09 6.95 1.73
C VAL A 472 13.60 5.91 0.74
N PRO A 473 14.80 5.35 0.94
CA PRO A 473 15.31 4.27 0.10
C PRO A 473 14.50 3.00 0.35
N LYS A 474 14.04 2.36 -0.73
CA LYS A 474 13.21 1.15 -0.68
C LYS A 474 13.91 -0.03 -1.37
N SER A 475 13.64 -1.25 -0.88
CA SER A 475 14.10 -2.50 -1.50
C SER A 475 13.65 -2.62 -2.97
N PHE A 476 14.45 -3.31 -3.78
CA PHE A 476 14.22 -3.54 -5.22
C PHE A 476 14.16 -2.26 -6.07
N THR A 477 14.79 -1.17 -5.60
CA THR A 477 14.99 0.05 -6.39
C THR A 477 16.47 0.26 -6.67
N PRO A 478 16.84 1.01 -7.73
CA PRO A 478 18.23 1.42 -7.92
C PRO A 478 18.82 2.18 -6.73
N PHE A 479 18.00 2.84 -5.92
CA PHE A 479 18.43 3.59 -4.75
C PHE A 479 18.40 2.79 -3.43
N GLN A 480 18.22 1.48 -3.48
CA GLN A 480 18.23 0.63 -2.27
C GLN A 480 19.55 0.66 -1.48
N TRP A 481 20.66 1.03 -2.13
CA TRP A 481 21.98 1.17 -1.51
C TRP A 481 22.26 2.56 -0.93
N GLU A 482 21.46 3.57 -1.31
CA GLU A 482 21.61 4.95 -0.86
C GLU A 482 21.13 5.12 0.59
N PRO A 483 21.77 6.00 1.37
CA PRO A 483 21.28 6.37 2.70
C PRO A 483 20.13 7.38 2.58
N GLN A 484 19.28 7.41 3.60
CA GLN A 484 18.51 8.63 3.88
C GLN A 484 19.45 9.66 4.53
N ILE A 485 19.31 10.94 4.24
CA ILE A 485 20.03 12.01 4.91
C ILE A 485 19.58 12.12 6.38
N SER A 486 20.44 12.67 7.26
CA SER A 486 20.09 12.82 8.67
C SER A 486 18.89 13.74 8.89
N THR A 487 18.18 13.55 10.01
CA THR A 487 17.04 14.40 10.40
C THR A 487 17.43 15.88 10.45
N ASP A 488 18.60 16.21 10.99
CA ASP A 488 19.09 17.61 11.05
C ASP A 488 19.23 18.21 9.65
N GLU A 489 19.78 17.43 8.70
CA GLU A 489 19.93 17.88 7.31
C GLU A 489 18.56 18.00 6.61
N VAL A 490 17.59 17.10 6.89
CA VAL A 490 16.21 17.25 6.41
C VAL A 490 15.62 18.57 6.90
N LEU A 491 15.72 18.84 8.20
CA LEU A 491 15.17 20.06 8.80
C LEU A 491 15.85 21.34 8.25
N ARG A 492 17.18 21.29 8.03
CA ARG A 492 17.93 22.38 7.42
C ARG A 492 17.41 22.69 5.99
N ARG A 493 17.25 21.64 5.16
CA ARG A 493 16.74 21.80 3.78
C ARG A 493 15.29 22.23 3.74
N GLN A 494 14.44 21.74 4.63
CA GLN A 494 13.06 22.22 4.78
C GLN A 494 13.00 23.71 5.16
N ALA A 495 13.89 24.16 6.06
CA ALA A 495 13.98 25.58 6.44
C ALA A 495 14.47 26.45 5.27
N LEU A 496 15.47 25.99 4.51
CA LEU A 496 15.95 26.65 3.28
C LEU A 496 14.82 26.82 2.27
N LEU A 497 14.08 25.74 1.97
CA LEU A 497 12.96 25.77 1.04
C LEU A 497 11.83 26.69 1.51
N ARG A 498 11.47 26.63 2.80
CA ARG A 498 10.44 27.50 3.40
C ARG A 498 10.82 28.97 3.27
N SER A 499 12.08 29.30 3.49
CA SER A 499 12.61 30.67 3.33
C SER A 499 12.53 31.11 1.86
N ALA A 500 12.91 30.27 0.91
CA ALA A 500 12.91 30.57 -0.52
C ALA A 500 11.49 30.73 -1.11
N LEU A 501 10.50 30.02 -0.56
CA LEU A 501 9.10 30.10 -0.97
C LEU A 501 8.37 31.32 -0.36
N LYS A 502 8.92 31.91 0.71
CA LYS A 502 8.31 33.06 1.38
C LYS A 502 8.11 34.23 0.42
N GLY A 503 6.89 34.77 0.39
CA GLY A 503 6.55 35.92 -0.44
C GLY A 503 6.20 35.60 -1.89
N ILE A 504 6.22 34.34 -2.32
CA ILE A 504 5.70 33.95 -3.63
C ILE A 504 4.17 33.95 -3.55
N ARG A 505 3.54 34.76 -4.39
CA ARG A 505 2.09 34.97 -4.36
C ARG A 505 1.31 33.72 -4.70
N GLY A 506 0.39 33.31 -3.80
CA GLY A 506 -0.50 32.17 -4.00
C GLY A 506 0.17 30.81 -3.80
N VAL A 507 1.38 30.78 -3.19
CA VAL A 507 2.11 29.55 -2.90
C VAL A 507 2.12 29.30 -1.39
N GLU A 508 1.78 28.06 -1.02
CA GLU A 508 1.83 27.52 0.34
C GLU A 508 2.80 26.33 0.38
N PHE A 509 3.46 26.11 1.52
CA PHE A 509 4.42 25.01 1.70
C PHE A 509 3.99 24.07 2.80
N ASN A 510 3.93 22.78 2.47
CA ASN A 510 3.72 21.67 3.39
C ASN A 510 4.90 20.69 3.32
N CYS A 511 5.34 20.16 4.45
CA CYS A 511 6.34 19.09 4.49
C CYS A 511 5.89 17.99 5.45
N HIS A 512 6.37 16.77 5.19
CA HIS A 512 6.12 15.63 6.05
C HIS A 512 6.99 15.70 7.30
N PHE A 513 6.54 15.03 8.35
CA PHE A 513 7.26 14.89 9.60
C PHE A 513 8.51 14.02 9.42
N SER A 514 9.68 14.55 9.78
CA SER A 514 10.97 13.92 9.46
C SER A 514 11.24 12.65 10.27
N GLU A 515 10.76 12.59 11.52
CA GLU A 515 10.98 11.43 12.39
C GLU A 515 10.24 10.18 11.90
N THR A 516 9.00 10.33 11.41
CA THR A 516 8.26 9.23 10.78
C THR A 516 9.01 8.71 9.54
N SER A 517 9.54 9.63 8.70
CA SER A 517 10.32 9.24 7.51
C SER A 517 11.63 8.54 7.87
N ARG A 518 12.28 8.92 8.98
CA ARG A 518 13.48 8.26 9.52
C ARG A 518 13.18 6.81 9.93
N LEU A 519 12.11 6.64 10.67
CA LEU A 519 11.67 5.31 11.12
C LEU A 519 11.22 4.44 9.94
N GLU A 520 10.53 5.00 8.96
CA GLU A 520 10.17 4.32 7.71
C GLU A 520 11.41 3.80 6.97
N ALA A 521 12.46 4.64 6.82
CA ALA A 521 13.71 4.23 6.18
C ALA A 521 14.42 3.13 6.96
N CYS A 522 14.35 3.16 8.30
CA CYS A 522 14.89 2.12 9.16
C CYS A 522 14.21 0.77 8.87
N PHE A 523 12.88 0.71 8.88
CA PHE A 523 12.16 -0.54 8.63
C PHE A 523 12.26 -1.00 7.17
N ALA A 524 12.21 -0.07 6.21
CA ALA A 524 12.34 -0.41 4.78
C ALA A 524 13.69 -1.06 4.42
N ARG A 525 14.75 -0.81 5.22
CA ARG A 525 16.11 -1.34 5.03
C ARG A 525 16.55 -2.27 6.16
N GLY A 526 15.67 -2.52 7.11
CA GLY A 526 15.94 -3.25 8.33
C GLY A 526 16.11 -4.76 8.15
N ASP A 527 16.53 -5.40 9.21
CA ASP A 527 16.65 -6.85 9.32
C ASP A 527 15.83 -7.39 10.51
N ARG A 528 15.88 -8.70 10.76
CA ARG A 528 15.04 -9.38 11.75
C ARG A 528 15.28 -8.94 13.20
N ARG A 529 16.41 -8.30 13.51
CA ARG A 529 16.67 -7.73 14.85
C ARG A 529 15.68 -6.63 15.21
N LEU A 530 15.08 -5.97 14.22
CA LEU A 530 14.08 -4.93 14.45
C LEU A 530 12.77 -5.45 15.04
N VAL A 531 12.49 -6.75 15.01
CA VAL A 531 11.31 -7.33 15.68
C VAL A 531 11.34 -7.01 17.18
N SER A 532 12.50 -7.16 17.83
CA SER A 532 12.64 -6.84 19.26
C SER A 532 12.46 -5.34 19.55
N VAL A 533 12.98 -4.48 18.67
CA VAL A 533 12.79 -3.02 18.77
C VAL A 533 11.30 -2.66 18.62
N LEU A 534 10.62 -3.24 17.63
CA LEU A 534 9.19 -3.03 17.39
C LEU A 534 8.35 -3.42 18.62
N ILE A 535 8.60 -4.59 19.20
CA ILE A 535 7.91 -5.05 20.42
C ILE A 535 8.25 -4.14 21.61
N GLY A 536 9.51 -3.70 21.72
CA GLY A 536 9.97 -2.78 22.77
C GLY A 536 9.27 -1.41 22.69
N ALA A 537 9.18 -0.82 21.51
CA ALA A 537 8.47 0.45 21.29
C ALA A 537 6.96 0.31 21.54
N TYR A 538 6.35 -0.78 21.06
CA TYR A 538 4.95 -1.09 21.33
C TYR A 538 4.65 -1.14 22.84
N LYS A 539 5.46 -1.86 23.63
CA LYS A 539 5.31 -1.95 25.10
C LYS A 539 5.42 -0.58 25.80
N ARG A 540 6.11 0.38 25.18
CA ARG A 540 6.24 1.78 25.62
C ARG A 540 5.12 2.67 25.10
N GLY A 541 4.16 2.10 24.41
CA GLY A 541 2.95 2.77 23.97
C GLY A 541 3.03 3.39 22.58
N ALA A 542 3.98 3.00 21.73
CA ALA A 542 3.97 3.35 20.31
C ALA A 542 2.73 2.73 19.63
N ARG A 543 1.95 3.54 18.96
CA ARG A 543 0.68 3.21 18.29
C ARG A 543 0.49 4.19 17.14
N PHE A 544 -0.10 3.74 16.03
CA PHE A 544 -0.46 4.61 14.91
C PHE A 544 0.69 5.54 14.48
N ASP A 545 1.89 4.98 14.29
CA ASP A 545 3.11 5.75 14.00
C ASP A 545 3.05 6.53 12.68
N SER A 546 2.07 6.26 11.81
CA SER A 546 1.76 7.03 10.61
C SER A 546 0.98 8.33 10.89
N TRP A 547 0.48 8.53 12.11
CA TRP A 547 -0.30 9.69 12.52
C TRP A 547 0.57 10.59 13.40
N ASP A 548 0.89 11.80 12.93
CA ASP A 548 1.84 12.70 13.60
C ASP A 548 1.49 12.95 15.08
N GLU A 549 0.19 13.03 15.42
CA GLU A 549 -0.30 13.24 16.79
C GLU A 549 -0.16 12.01 17.70
N GLN A 550 0.05 10.83 17.13
CA GLN A 550 0.22 9.58 17.89
C GLN A 550 1.68 9.13 17.96
N PHE A 551 2.54 9.68 17.12
CA PHE A 551 3.96 9.29 17.04
C PHE A 551 4.71 9.57 18.34
N LYS A 552 5.34 8.54 18.91
CA LYS A 552 6.07 8.60 20.18
C LYS A 552 7.57 8.35 19.97
N LYS A 553 8.31 9.41 19.66
CA LYS A 553 9.76 9.33 19.38
C LYS A 553 10.53 8.65 20.51
N GLU A 554 10.27 9.03 21.76
CA GLU A 554 10.97 8.54 22.94
C GLU A 554 10.80 7.02 23.10
N ALA A 555 9.61 6.49 22.83
CA ALA A 555 9.34 5.05 22.89
C ALA A 555 10.22 4.27 21.91
N TRP A 556 10.45 4.82 20.73
CA TRP A 556 11.32 4.24 19.71
C TRP A 556 12.79 4.37 20.08
N ASP A 557 13.25 5.54 20.49
CA ASP A 557 14.65 5.77 20.86
C ASP A 557 15.09 4.87 22.03
N GLU A 558 14.24 4.72 23.06
CA GLU A 558 14.48 3.80 24.17
C GLU A 558 14.50 2.32 23.73
N ALA A 559 13.58 1.91 22.85
CA ALA A 559 13.54 0.55 22.34
C ALA A 559 14.79 0.20 21.50
N PHE A 560 15.27 1.13 20.69
CA PHE A 560 16.54 0.96 19.97
C PHE A 560 17.72 0.81 20.93
N MET A 561 17.82 1.70 21.92
CA MET A 561 18.91 1.68 22.91
C MET A 561 18.93 0.37 23.72
N GLU A 562 17.76 -0.11 24.17
CA GLU A 562 17.64 -1.37 24.92
C GLU A 562 18.13 -2.59 24.11
N ASN A 563 17.92 -2.58 22.79
CA ASN A 563 18.36 -3.65 21.90
C ASN A 563 19.80 -3.47 21.36
N GLY A 564 20.53 -2.43 21.80
CA GLY A 564 21.87 -2.14 21.32
C GLY A 564 21.93 -1.77 19.83
N LEU A 565 20.84 -1.23 19.30
CA LEU A 565 20.68 -0.81 17.90
C LEU A 565 20.40 0.69 17.83
N SER A 566 20.50 1.25 16.62
CA SER A 566 20.02 2.60 16.35
C SER A 566 19.30 2.66 15.01
N CYS A 567 18.37 3.59 14.89
CA CYS A 567 17.65 3.84 13.62
C CYS A 567 18.63 4.23 12.51
N GLU A 568 19.66 5.01 12.85
CA GLU A 568 20.70 5.51 11.94
C GLU A 568 21.53 4.40 11.30
N GLN A 569 21.76 3.28 12.01
CA GLN A 569 22.46 2.12 11.47
C GLN A 569 21.77 1.55 10.23
N TYR A 570 20.45 1.68 10.14
CA TYR A 570 19.65 1.22 9.01
C TYR A 570 19.34 2.34 8.03
N ALA A 571 18.84 3.48 8.51
CA ALA A 571 18.35 4.56 7.67
C ALA A 571 19.49 5.36 7.00
N ASN A 572 20.54 5.70 7.75
CA ASN A 572 21.51 6.73 7.34
C ASN A 572 22.85 6.19 6.81
N ARG A 573 23.08 4.87 6.79
CA ARG A 573 24.31 4.33 6.21
C ARG A 573 24.16 4.02 4.72
N THR A 574 25.21 4.23 3.95
CA THR A 574 25.35 3.68 2.60
C THR A 574 25.58 2.16 2.71
N ILE A 575 24.80 1.37 1.98
CA ILE A 575 25.03 -0.06 1.82
C ILE A 575 26.01 -0.26 0.66
N GLY A 576 27.05 -1.09 0.84
CA GLY A 576 27.94 -1.45 -0.26
C GLY A 576 27.19 -2.19 -1.36
N ILE A 577 27.54 -1.92 -2.64
CA ILE A 577 26.82 -2.50 -3.77
C ILE A 577 26.89 -4.04 -3.83
N ASP A 578 27.89 -4.63 -3.22
CA ASP A 578 28.08 -6.07 -3.11
C ASP A 578 27.82 -6.58 -1.68
N GLU A 579 27.38 -5.71 -0.78
CA GLU A 579 27.00 -6.09 0.58
C GLU A 579 25.67 -6.87 0.56
N PRO A 580 25.56 -7.96 1.37
CA PRO A 580 24.31 -8.71 1.48
C PRO A 580 23.14 -7.84 1.94
N LEU A 581 21.98 -8.00 1.28
CA LEU A 581 20.76 -7.28 1.60
C LEU A 581 19.79 -8.19 2.38
N ALA A 582 19.12 -7.66 3.40
CA ALA A 582 18.20 -8.44 4.23
C ALA A 582 17.06 -9.08 3.42
N TRP A 583 16.70 -8.49 2.26
CA TRP A 583 15.65 -8.97 1.35
C TRP A 583 16.18 -9.76 0.15
N GLN A 584 17.47 -10.15 0.10
CA GLN A 584 18.05 -10.79 -1.09
C GLN A 584 17.49 -12.18 -1.42
N HIS A 585 16.87 -12.84 -0.44
CA HIS A 585 16.19 -14.13 -0.60
C HIS A 585 14.81 -13.99 -1.31
N MET A 586 14.26 -12.79 -1.34
CA MET A 586 13.04 -12.48 -2.10
C MET A 586 13.41 -12.21 -3.56
N ASP A 587 12.73 -12.87 -4.48
CA ASP A 587 12.95 -12.70 -5.93
C ASP A 587 11.81 -11.89 -6.55
N SER A 588 12.00 -10.60 -6.67
CA SER A 588 11.02 -9.70 -7.32
C SER A 588 10.96 -9.86 -8.83
N LEU A 589 11.76 -10.74 -9.40
CA LEU A 589 12.00 -10.93 -10.85
C LEU A 589 12.78 -9.77 -11.51
N ILE A 590 13.03 -8.69 -10.80
CA ILE A 590 13.89 -7.60 -11.31
C ILE A 590 15.36 -7.99 -11.12
N SER A 591 16.12 -8.01 -12.23
CA SER A 591 17.51 -8.44 -12.18
C SER A 591 18.37 -7.47 -11.38
N MET A 592 19.25 -8.02 -10.55
CA MET A 592 20.18 -7.22 -9.74
C MET A 592 21.16 -6.43 -10.63
N GLU A 593 21.57 -6.98 -11.76
CA GLU A 593 22.44 -6.31 -12.75
C GLU A 593 21.74 -5.08 -13.32
N TYR A 594 20.43 -5.16 -13.56
CA TYR A 594 19.65 -3.99 -13.99
C TYR A 594 19.63 -2.91 -12.92
N LEU A 595 19.37 -3.27 -11.66
CA LEU A 595 19.34 -2.30 -10.55
C LEU A 595 20.72 -1.64 -10.35
N LYS A 596 21.81 -2.42 -10.37
CA LYS A 596 23.19 -1.92 -10.28
C LYS A 596 23.52 -0.97 -11.44
N ARG A 597 23.16 -1.35 -12.67
CA ARG A 597 23.36 -0.51 -13.86
C ARG A 597 22.60 0.81 -13.74
N GLU A 598 21.35 0.80 -13.32
CA GLU A 598 20.56 2.03 -13.15
C GLU A 598 21.09 2.89 -11.99
N TYR A 599 21.62 2.28 -10.94
CA TYR A 599 22.31 2.99 -9.88
C TYR A 599 23.55 3.73 -10.38
N GLU A 600 24.41 3.09 -11.16
CA GLU A 600 25.61 3.74 -11.73
C GLU A 600 25.25 4.82 -12.76
N ARG A 601 24.21 4.61 -13.58
CA ARG A 601 23.68 5.62 -14.50
C ARG A 601 23.16 6.86 -13.77
N SER A 602 22.56 6.68 -12.59
CA SER A 602 22.06 7.77 -11.78
C SER A 602 23.16 8.74 -11.35
N LYS A 603 24.32 8.21 -10.93
CA LYS A 603 25.48 9.02 -10.53
C LYS A 603 26.03 9.89 -11.66
N GLN A 604 25.80 9.47 -12.91
CA GLN A 604 26.22 10.19 -14.11
C GLN A 604 25.11 11.06 -14.71
N GLY A 605 23.91 11.07 -14.11
CA GLY A 605 22.74 11.78 -14.65
C GLY A 605 22.25 11.23 -16.00
N ILE A 606 22.61 9.96 -16.35
CA ILE A 606 22.21 9.34 -17.62
C ILE A 606 20.77 8.86 -17.50
N VAL A 607 19.90 9.37 -18.36
CA VAL A 607 18.48 9.01 -18.44
C VAL A 607 18.29 7.66 -19.11
N THR A 608 17.35 6.87 -18.59
CA THR A 608 16.87 5.61 -19.18
C THR A 608 15.51 5.85 -19.80
N ARG A 609 15.34 5.40 -21.04
CA ARG A 609 14.10 5.59 -21.81
C ARG A 609 12.91 4.82 -21.21
N ASP A 610 11.70 5.20 -21.60
CA ASP A 610 10.47 4.46 -21.33
C ASP A 610 10.51 3.07 -21.99
N CYS A 611 9.99 2.04 -21.32
CA CYS A 611 9.96 0.67 -21.84
C CYS A 611 9.13 0.53 -23.12
N ARG A 612 8.16 1.41 -23.39
CA ARG A 612 7.40 1.47 -24.65
C ARG A 612 8.28 1.84 -25.86
N SER A 613 9.37 2.56 -25.60
CA SER A 613 10.36 2.91 -26.64
C SER A 613 11.42 1.82 -26.84
N GLY A 614 11.30 0.70 -26.15
CA GLY A 614 12.18 -0.46 -26.25
C GLY A 614 12.59 -1.03 -24.89
N CYS A 615 12.88 -2.33 -24.86
CA CYS A 615 13.25 -3.06 -23.65
C CYS A 615 14.53 -2.50 -23.01
N ASN A 616 14.50 -2.33 -21.69
CA ASN A 616 15.63 -1.88 -20.87
C ASN A 616 16.34 -3.01 -20.11
N GLY A 617 15.93 -4.28 -20.31
CA GLY A 617 16.58 -5.44 -19.71
C GLY A 617 16.31 -5.61 -18.20
N CYS A 618 15.16 -5.16 -17.70
CA CYS A 618 14.88 -5.18 -16.25
C CYS A 618 14.69 -6.59 -15.68
N PHE A 619 14.28 -7.57 -16.48
CA PHE A 619 14.13 -8.98 -16.09
C PHE A 619 15.36 -9.83 -16.48
N GLY A 620 16.49 -9.22 -16.86
CA GLY A 620 17.69 -9.95 -17.29
C GLY A 620 17.39 -10.85 -18.51
N GLU A 621 17.76 -12.11 -18.40
CA GLU A 621 17.53 -13.13 -19.45
C GLU A 621 16.05 -13.43 -19.71
N HIS A 622 15.17 -13.20 -18.71
CA HIS A 622 13.73 -13.41 -18.81
C HIS A 622 12.97 -12.24 -19.48
N CYS A 623 13.65 -11.21 -19.98
CA CYS A 623 12.99 -10.07 -20.61
C CYS A 623 12.06 -10.45 -21.76
N LYS A 624 12.42 -11.47 -22.56
CA LYS A 624 11.56 -11.92 -23.67
C LYS A 624 10.28 -12.56 -23.17
N GLU A 625 10.34 -13.31 -22.07
CA GLU A 625 9.19 -13.95 -21.44
C GLU A 625 8.19 -12.91 -20.90
N TYR A 626 8.68 -11.93 -20.14
CA TYR A 626 7.82 -10.96 -19.47
C TYR A 626 7.48 -9.72 -20.29
N CYS A 627 8.34 -9.29 -21.24
CA CYS A 627 8.06 -8.10 -22.06
C CYS A 627 7.15 -8.39 -23.26
N ASN A 628 7.10 -9.63 -23.76
CA ASN A 628 6.17 -9.99 -24.84
C ASN A 628 4.70 -10.00 -24.41
N MET A 629 4.42 -9.95 -23.11
CA MET A 629 3.08 -9.74 -22.59
C MET A 629 2.49 -8.37 -22.96
N HIS A 630 3.32 -7.41 -23.43
CA HIS A 630 2.86 -6.12 -23.94
C HIS A 630 2.42 -6.14 -25.42
N SER A 631 2.78 -7.17 -26.15
CA SER A 631 2.53 -7.24 -27.60
C SER A 631 1.32 -8.09 -28.00
N SER A 632 0.67 -8.79 -27.05
CA SER A 632 -0.46 -9.66 -27.35
C SER A 632 -1.82 -8.94 -27.51
N GLY A 633 -1.82 -7.60 -27.53
CA GLY A 633 -3.02 -6.79 -27.79
C GLY A 633 -3.20 -6.30 -29.25
N SER A 634 -2.29 -6.65 -30.19
CA SER A 634 -2.32 -6.06 -31.54
C SER A 634 -2.18 -7.03 -32.71
N GLU A 635 -2.35 -8.34 -32.51
CA GLU A 635 -2.41 -9.29 -33.63
C GLU A 635 -3.58 -10.26 -33.44
N GLU A 636 -4.78 -9.80 -33.79
CA GLU A 636 -5.88 -10.60 -34.32
C GLU A 636 -6.84 -9.67 -35.04
N THR A 637 -6.44 -9.19 -36.22
CA THR A 637 -7.37 -8.79 -37.29
C THR A 637 -6.77 -9.22 -38.61
N GLU A 638 -7.10 -10.44 -39.02
CA GLU A 638 -7.41 -10.78 -40.40
C GLU A 638 -8.72 -11.56 -40.44
#